data_9cce527e25b394245827524793b35b71
#
_entry.id   9cce527e25b394245827524793b35b71
#
_cell.length_a   1.000
_cell.length_b   1.000
_cell.length_c   1.000
_cell.angle_alpha   90.00
_cell.angle_beta   90.00
_cell.angle_gamma   90.00
#
_symmetry.space_group_name_H-M   'P 1'
#
loop_
_entity.id
_entity.type
_entity.pdbx_description
1 polymer ?
#
loop_
_entity_poly.entity_id
_entity_poly.type
_entity_poly.pdbx_seq_one_letter_code
_entity_poly.pdbx_strand_id
1 'polypeptide(L)'
;MSLPESDHQLIVEELGREPTPAESTLFENLWSEHCAYRSSRPLLSAFESEGTQVVIGPGDDAAVVAVPSPDAANTPVDDREASDYSDTYITLGIESHNHPSYVDPFDGAATGVGGIVRDTMSMGAYPIALADSLYFGSFDREHSQYLFEGVVEGISNYGNSIGVPTVTGSVEFHEDYIGNPLVNVACVGLTNEDRLVTAEAQKAGNKLVLVGNATGRDGLGGASFASEDLAEDAETEDRPAVQVGDPYSEKLLIEANEVLVDENLIQSARDLGAAGLGGASSELVAKGGFGAEIDLNRVHQREPNMNALEILLAESQERMCYEVAPDDVARVAEIADRFDLGCSVIGDVREGNYVCTFDGETVVDVDPEFLAEGAPMNDLDAIEPEQADRDLPEVDLAEAIESVVSSPNTASKRWVYRQYDHEVGVRTALKPGDDAAIMAIRETSGDPDDTTGAGTGLAFSSGAVPNWTTAAPYEGAQAVALENATNIAAKGALPLTAVDCLNGGNPEKPDVYGGFTAIVDGLADMCAALSTPVVGGNVSLYNDSATGPIPPTPTLAMVGTKAGYDAPPAALSGEGELLVVGQPGDALGGSELLARTGGSDRFPALPENPRELIETIAAVANRESTLATHDVSHGGLAVSLAELITSDAGAEVSVDGIVDLFDETPGRVVIETTDPEAVREAFDGVAPVASLGSADDSGVLSLSVDGETVEYDAETVTELRDVIASTLEE
;
A
#
# COMPACT_ATOMS: atom_id res chain seq x y z
N MET A 1 4.30 -18.07 -20.53
CA MET A 1 4.78 -19.46 -20.19
C MET A 1 3.76 -20.51 -20.59
N SER A 2 4.14 -21.74 -20.86
CA SER A 2 3.19 -22.87 -20.90
C SER A 2 3.15 -23.51 -19.52
N LEU A 3 2.00 -24.05 -19.11
CA LEU A 3 1.87 -24.82 -17.86
C LEU A 3 3.04 -25.78 -17.68
N PRO A 4 3.66 -25.86 -16.50
CA PRO A 4 4.66 -26.87 -16.18
C PRO A 4 4.11 -28.28 -16.45
N GLU A 5 4.96 -29.20 -16.91
CA GLU A 5 4.53 -30.57 -17.23
C GLU A 5 3.90 -31.29 -16.03
N SER A 6 4.38 -31.01 -14.80
CA SER A 6 3.80 -31.52 -13.54
C SER A 6 2.37 -31.05 -13.32
N ASP A 7 2.12 -29.77 -13.57
CA ASP A 7 0.81 -29.14 -13.37
C ASP A 7 -0.18 -29.63 -14.42
N HIS A 8 0.28 -29.73 -15.68
CA HIS A 8 -0.53 -30.33 -16.76
C HIS A 8 -0.95 -31.77 -16.43
N GLN A 9 -0.01 -32.59 -15.89
CA GLN A 9 -0.34 -33.96 -15.48
C GLN A 9 -1.37 -34.00 -14.36
N LEU A 10 -1.25 -33.11 -13.36
CA LEU A 10 -2.21 -32.99 -12.26
C LEU A 10 -3.60 -32.62 -12.76
N ILE A 11 -3.69 -31.66 -13.69
CA ILE A 11 -4.94 -31.24 -14.33
C ILE A 11 -5.59 -32.39 -15.11
N VAL A 12 -4.79 -33.13 -15.89
CA VAL A 12 -5.29 -34.29 -16.66
C VAL A 12 -5.79 -35.39 -15.73
N GLU A 13 -5.12 -35.66 -14.60
CA GLU A 13 -5.58 -36.64 -13.60
C GLU A 13 -6.91 -36.24 -12.99
N GLU A 14 -7.08 -34.97 -12.60
CA GLU A 14 -8.29 -34.47 -11.99
C GLU A 14 -9.48 -34.42 -12.97
N LEU A 15 -9.24 -33.89 -14.17
CA LEU A 15 -10.29 -33.82 -15.20
C LEU A 15 -10.64 -35.21 -15.80
N GLY A 16 -9.75 -36.20 -15.70
CA GLY A 16 -9.87 -37.49 -16.35
C GLY A 16 -9.83 -37.40 -17.89
N ARG A 17 -9.38 -36.30 -18.44
CA ARG A 17 -9.24 -35.98 -19.86
C ARG A 17 -8.21 -34.89 -20.08
N GLU A 18 -7.78 -34.70 -21.33
CA GLU A 18 -7.00 -33.50 -21.69
C GLU A 18 -7.84 -32.23 -21.47
N PRO A 19 -7.26 -31.15 -20.94
CA PRO A 19 -7.91 -29.84 -20.83
C PRO A 19 -8.20 -29.27 -22.25
N THR A 20 -9.27 -28.50 -22.37
CA THR A 20 -9.51 -27.70 -23.57
C THR A 20 -8.46 -26.55 -23.64
N PRO A 21 -8.28 -25.89 -24.79
CA PRO A 21 -7.42 -24.72 -24.87
C PRO A 21 -7.82 -23.61 -23.88
N ALA A 22 -9.12 -23.41 -23.64
CA ALA A 22 -9.62 -22.43 -22.70
C ALA A 22 -9.28 -22.80 -21.25
N GLU A 23 -9.46 -24.07 -20.89
CA GLU A 23 -9.10 -24.58 -19.56
C GLU A 23 -7.59 -24.49 -19.33
N SER A 24 -6.77 -24.90 -20.30
CA SER A 24 -5.30 -24.80 -20.17
C SER A 24 -4.83 -23.38 -19.89
N THR A 25 -5.34 -22.41 -20.65
CA THR A 25 -4.94 -21.02 -20.46
C THR A 25 -5.53 -20.43 -19.18
N LEU A 26 -6.74 -20.84 -18.78
CA LEU A 26 -7.32 -20.39 -17.50
C LEU A 26 -6.52 -20.92 -16.31
N PHE A 27 -6.11 -22.19 -16.30
CA PHE A 27 -5.19 -22.74 -15.29
C PHE A 27 -3.83 -22.05 -15.31
N GLU A 28 -3.27 -21.77 -16.50
CA GLU A 28 -1.99 -21.05 -16.64
C GLU A 28 -2.02 -19.69 -15.94
N ASN A 29 -3.10 -18.93 -16.06
CA ASN A 29 -3.25 -17.64 -15.41
C ASN A 29 -3.57 -17.76 -13.91
N LEU A 30 -4.56 -18.56 -13.52
CA LEU A 30 -4.98 -18.70 -12.12
C LEU A 30 -3.93 -19.42 -11.26
N TRP A 31 -3.11 -20.30 -11.84
CA TRP A 31 -2.02 -21.00 -11.15
C TRP A 31 -0.66 -20.32 -11.35
N SER A 32 -0.65 -19.11 -11.90
CA SER A 32 0.55 -18.27 -11.97
C SER A 32 1.04 -17.87 -10.57
N GLU A 33 2.28 -17.40 -10.45
CA GLU A 33 2.78 -16.88 -9.18
C GLU A 33 1.95 -15.68 -8.69
N HIS A 34 1.55 -14.83 -9.63
CA HIS A 34 0.79 -13.61 -9.31
C HIS A 34 -0.61 -13.90 -8.74
N CYS A 35 -1.33 -14.93 -9.23
CA CYS A 35 -2.67 -15.26 -8.73
C CYS A 35 -2.64 -16.26 -7.57
N ALA A 36 -1.81 -17.30 -7.64
CA ALA A 36 -1.82 -18.41 -6.68
C ALA A 36 -0.83 -18.24 -5.53
N TYR A 37 0.07 -17.26 -5.59
CA TYR A 37 1.12 -17.03 -4.58
C TYR A 37 1.91 -18.29 -4.23
N ARG A 38 2.28 -19.08 -5.25
CA ARG A 38 2.85 -20.42 -5.09
C ARG A 38 4.12 -20.47 -4.25
N SER A 39 4.92 -19.40 -4.31
CA SER A 39 6.19 -19.29 -3.57
C SER A 39 6.06 -18.56 -2.23
N SER A 40 5.03 -17.74 -2.05
CA SER A 40 4.87 -16.88 -0.87
C SER A 40 3.78 -17.32 0.09
N ARG A 41 2.68 -17.91 -0.38
CA ARG A 41 1.52 -18.32 0.44
C ARG A 41 1.89 -19.08 1.73
N PRO A 42 2.86 -20.03 1.74
CA PRO A 42 3.28 -20.69 2.98
C PRO A 42 3.91 -19.73 4.00
N LEU A 43 4.59 -18.66 3.54
CA LEU A 43 5.24 -17.67 4.38
C LEU A 43 4.23 -16.72 5.02
N LEU A 44 3.14 -16.38 4.32
CA LEU A 44 2.12 -15.42 4.79
C LEU A 44 1.42 -15.86 6.08
N SER A 45 1.51 -17.16 6.44
CA SER A 45 1.03 -17.65 7.73
C SER A 45 1.80 -17.13 8.96
N ALA A 46 2.91 -16.41 8.77
CA ALA A 46 3.65 -15.73 9.83
C ALA A 46 2.88 -14.51 10.38
N PHE A 47 2.01 -13.89 9.58
CA PHE A 47 1.26 -12.71 10.00
C PHE A 47 0.11 -13.06 10.96
N GLU A 48 0.01 -12.31 12.07
CA GLU A 48 -1.20 -12.28 12.89
C GLU A 48 -2.24 -11.39 12.20
N SER A 49 -3.42 -11.95 11.91
CA SER A 49 -4.48 -11.28 11.14
C SER A 49 -5.81 -11.20 11.92
N GLU A 50 -5.83 -11.61 13.18
CA GLU A 50 -7.01 -11.64 14.05
C GLU A 50 -6.95 -10.49 15.06
N GLY A 51 -8.11 -9.99 15.47
CA GLY A 51 -8.25 -8.96 16.49
C GLY A 51 -9.71 -8.57 16.70
N THR A 52 -10.03 -7.91 17.82
CA THR A 52 -11.40 -7.47 18.13
C THR A 52 -11.95 -6.45 17.12
N GLN A 53 -11.08 -5.74 16.42
CA GLN A 53 -11.41 -4.79 15.35
C GLN A 53 -11.61 -5.46 13.99
N VAL A 54 -11.10 -6.67 13.77
CA VAL A 54 -11.15 -7.33 12.47
C VAL A 54 -12.52 -7.96 12.26
N VAL A 55 -13.22 -7.49 11.23
CA VAL A 55 -14.55 -8.00 10.82
C VAL A 55 -14.38 -9.03 9.70
N ILE A 56 -13.59 -8.72 8.69
CA ILE A 56 -13.18 -9.62 7.60
C ILE A 56 -11.66 -9.48 7.46
N GLY A 57 -10.96 -10.59 7.65
CA GLY A 57 -9.50 -10.68 7.50
C GLY A 57 -9.08 -11.03 6.07
N PRO A 58 -7.87 -11.63 5.90
CA PRO A 58 -7.34 -11.97 4.59
C PRO A 58 -8.21 -12.99 3.84
N GLY A 59 -8.26 -12.85 2.52
CA GLY A 59 -8.92 -13.80 1.63
C GLY A 59 -10.13 -13.26 0.87
N ASP A 60 -10.61 -12.06 1.16
CA ASP A 60 -11.53 -11.30 0.31
C ASP A 60 -10.79 -10.20 -0.48
N ASP A 61 -11.48 -9.46 -1.33
CA ASP A 61 -10.87 -8.43 -2.20
C ASP A 61 -10.24 -7.31 -1.36
N ALA A 62 -10.84 -6.96 -0.21
CA ALA A 62 -10.24 -6.10 0.80
C ALA A 62 -10.63 -6.54 2.22
N ALA A 63 -9.80 -6.24 3.20
CA ALA A 63 -10.12 -6.46 4.60
C ALA A 63 -11.17 -5.46 5.11
N VAL A 64 -11.94 -5.86 6.14
CA VAL A 64 -12.92 -4.98 6.80
C VAL A 64 -12.60 -4.87 8.28
N VAL A 65 -12.49 -3.63 8.77
CA VAL A 65 -12.07 -3.33 10.14
C VAL A 65 -13.06 -2.35 10.79
N ALA A 66 -13.49 -2.65 12.00
CA ALA A 66 -14.36 -1.77 12.78
C ALA A 66 -13.59 -0.56 13.32
N VAL A 67 -14.15 0.63 13.17
CA VAL A 67 -13.58 1.88 13.68
C VAL A 67 -14.03 2.09 15.13
N PRO A 68 -13.11 2.34 16.09
CA PRO A 68 -13.50 2.61 17.47
C PRO A 68 -14.32 3.89 17.57
N SER A 69 -15.18 3.94 18.58
CA SER A 69 -15.87 5.17 18.96
C SER A 69 -14.87 6.26 19.38
N PRO A 70 -15.21 7.56 19.28
CA PRO A 70 -14.28 8.63 19.65
C PRO A 70 -13.75 8.53 21.09
N ASP A 71 -14.57 8.02 22.02
CA ASP A 71 -14.21 7.85 23.43
C ASP A 71 -13.14 6.75 23.63
N ALA A 72 -13.09 5.77 22.75
CA ALA A 72 -12.14 4.64 22.78
C ALA A 72 -10.99 4.79 21.80
N ALA A 73 -10.98 5.77 20.91
CA ALA A 73 -10.02 5.91 19.84
C ALA A 73 -8.56 6.08 20.31
N ASN A 74 -8.36 6.63 21.51
CA ASN A 74 -7.03 6.77 22.13
C ASN A 74 -6.68 5.61 23.10
N THR A 75 -7.49 4.53 23.14
CA THR A 75 -7.20 3.33 23.93
C THR A 75 -6.39 2.36 23.07
N PRO A 76 -5.34 1.71 23.59
CA PRO A 76 -4.62 0.67 22.85
C PRO A 76 -5.56 -0.47 22.42
N VAL A 77 -5.28 -1.07 21.25
CA VAL A 77 -6.16 -2.10 20.64
C VAL A 77 -6.44 -3.28 21.58
N ASP A 78 -5.42 -3.78 22.28
CA ASP A 78 -5.54 -4.93 23.20
C ASP A 78 -6.37 -4.63 24.45
N ASP A 79 -6.56 -3.36 24.77
CA ASP A 79 -7.36 -2.90 25.93
C ASP A 79 -8.82 -2.58 25.53
N ARG A 80 -9.17 -2.72 24.22
CA ARG A 80 -10.52 -2.49 23.72
C ARG A 80 -11.38 -3.73 23.81
N GLU A 81 -12.65 -3.51 24.17
CA GLU A 81 -13.70 -4.53 24.09
C GLU A 81 -14.55 -4.31 22.82
N ALA A 82 -15.33 -5.31 22.40
CA ALA A 82 -16.21 -5.19 21.23
C ALA A 82 -17.20 -4.02 21.32
N SER A 83 -17.55 -3.58 22.53
CA SER A 83 -18.44 -2.42 22.77
C SER A 83 -17.77 -1.06 22.51
N ASP A 84 -16.46 -1.03 22.35
CA ASP A 84 -15.69 0.20 22.10
C ASP A 84 -15.66 0.59 20.61
N TYR A 85 -16.08 -0.34 19.75
CA TYR A 85 -16.18 -0.12 18.31
C TYR A 85 -17.58 0.41 17.93
N SER A 86 -17.61 1.27 16.92
CA SER A 86 -18.83 1.80 16.32
C SER A 86 -19.39 0.85 15.24
N ASP A 87 -20.57 1.13 14.73
CA ASP A 87 -21.16 0.44 13.58
C ASP A 87 -20.52 0.88 12.24
N THR A 88 -19.49 1.74 12.31
CA THR A 88 -18.76 2.23 11.14
C THR A 88 -17.54 1.36 10.91
N TYR A 89 -17.40 0.87 9.69
CA TYR A 89 -16.28 0.05 9.26
C TYR A 89 -15.49 0.75 8.16
N ILE A 90 -14.21 0.47 8.11
CA ILE A 90 -13.36 0.77 6.96
C ILE A 90 -12.99 -0.52 6.24
N THR A 91 -12.85 -0.45 4.92
CA THR A 91 -12.08 -1.44 4.16
C THR A 91 -10.65 -0.94 4.01
N LEU A 92 -9.72 -1.88 3.92
CA LEU A 92 -8.31 -1.59 3.66
C LEU A 92 -7.75 -2.66 2.72
N GLY A 93 -7.19 -2.22 1.61
CA GLY A 93 -6.51 -3.06 0.63
C GLY A 93 -5.30 -2.36 0.06
N ILE A 94 -4.38 -3.13 -0.52
CA ILE A 94 -3.20 -2.64 -1.24
C ILE A 94 -2.91 -3.54 -2.42
N GLU A 95 -2.47 -2.96 -3.54
CA GLU A 95 -2.16 -3.67 -4.78
C GLU A 95 -0.83 -3.19 -5.36
N SER A 96 -0.10 -4.10 -6.03
CA SER A 96 1.09 -3.80 -6.80
C SER A 96 0.80 -3.77 -8.30
N HIS A 97 1.30 -2.75 -8.99
CA HIS A 97 1.16 -2.59 -10.43
C HIS A 97 2.52 -2.33 -11.12
N ASN A 98 3.51 -3.17 -10.80
CA ASN A 98 4.92 -2.97 -11.11
C ASN A 98 5.23 -3.16 -12.61
N HIS A 99 5.07 -4.38 -13.14
CA HIS A 99 5.36 -4.72 -14.53
C HIS A 99 4.57 -3.87 -15.55
N PRO A 100 3.25 -3.66 -15.37
CA PRO A 100 2.51 -2.76 -16.26
C PRO A 100 3.06 -1.33 -16.28
N SER A 101 3.51 -0.81 -15.12
CA SER A 101 4.06 0.55 -15.00
C SER A 101 5.45 0.71 -15.62
N TYR A 102 6.21 -0.38 -15.80
CA TYR A 102 7.43 -0.33 -16.60
C TYR A 102 7.13 -0.20 -18.10
N VAL A 103 6.13 -0.94 -18.58
CA VAL A 103 5.76 -0.98 -20.01
C VAL A 103 5.06 0.30 -20.46
N ASP A 104 4.11 0.77 -19.65
CA ASP A 104 3.39 2.04 -19.87
C ASP A 104 3.13 2.69 -18.50
N PRO A 105 4.00 3.63 -18.07
CA PRO A 105 3.95 4.15 -16.71
C PRO A 105 2.65 4.89 -16.38
N PHE A 106 2.02 5.53 -17.38
CA PHE A 106 0.76 6.22 -17.18
C PHE A 106 -0.41 5.25 -17.01
N ASP A 107 -0.64 4.38 -18.00
CA ASP A 107 -1.77 3.44 -17.95
C ASP A 107 -1.57 2.37 -16.87
N GLY A 108 -0.33 1.88 -16.69
CA GLY A 108 0.00 0.89 -15.66
C GLY A 108 -0.30 1.39 -14.25
N ALA A 109 0.10 2.61 -13.92
CA ALA A 109 -0.17 3.19 -12.61
C ALA A 109 -1.64 3.59 -12.43
N ALA A 110 -2.28 4.14 -13.47
CA ALA A 110 -3.69 4.50 -13.45
C ALA A 110 -4.59 3.30 -13.17
N THR A 111 -4.30 2.15 -13.78
CA THR A 111 -5.11 0.93 -13.61
C THR A 111 -4.89 0.25 -12.28
N GLY A 112 -3.71 0.41 -11.64
CA GLY A 112 -3.50 0.03 -10.24
C GLY A 112 -4.42 0.78 -9.28
N VAL A 113 -4.61 2.10 -9.49
CA VAL A 113 -5.62 2.87 -8.73
C VAL A 113 -7.03 2.33 -8.97
N GLY A 114 -7.37 2.02 -10.24
CA GLY A 114 -8.68 1.48 -10.59
C GLY A 114 -8.97 0.13 -9.95
N GLY A 115 -8.00 -0.80 -9.95
CA GLY A 115 -8.11 -2.13 -9.35
C GLY A 115 -8.45 -2.07 -7.86
N ILE A 116 -7.62 -1.39 -7.08
CA ILE A 116 -7.81 -1.32 -5.62
C ILE A 116 -9.09 -0.55 -5.20
N VAL A 117 -9.55 0.39 -6.04
CA VAL A 117 -10.84 1.05 -5.83
C VAL A 117 -12.00 0.08 -6.08
N ARG A 118 -11.94 -0.76 -7.11
CA ARG A 118 -12.96 -1.78 -7.36
C ARG A 118 -12.99 -2.87 -6.29
N ASP A 119 -11.83 -3.30 -5.78
CA ASP A 119 -11.74 -4.19 -4.62
C ASP A 119 -12.45 -3.60 -3.39
N THR A 120 -12.24 -2.31 -3.15
CA THR A 120 -12.96 -1.56 -2.11
C THR A 120 -14.48 -1.58 -2.35
N MET A 121 -14.92 -1.36 -3.60
CA MET A 121 -16.35 -1.34 -3.97
C MET A 121 -17.00 -2.72 -3.88
N SER A 122 -16.27 -3.81 -4.17
CA SER A 122 -16.75 -5.19 -4.09
C SER A 122 -17.18 -5.56 -2.66
N MET A 123 -16.56 -4.93 -1.66
CA MET A 123 -16.89 -5.09 -0.24
C MET A 123 -18.07 -4.22 0.23
N GLY A 124 -18.78 -3.54 -0.67
CA GLY A 124 -19.88 -2.62 -0.34
C GLY A 124 -19.42 -1.32 0.32
N ALA A 125 -18.15 -0.92 0.11
CA ALA A 125 -17.57 0.29 0.66
C ALA A 125 -17.42 1.39 -0.39
N TYR A 126 -17.50 2.65 0.06
CA TYR A 126 -17.19 3.82 -0.75
C TYR A 126 -15.73 4.23 -0.53
N PRO A 127 -14.91 4.36 -1.59
CA PRO A 127 -13.51 4.74 -1.47
C PRO A 127 -13.37 6.17 -0.96
N ILE A 128 -12.60 6.39 0.13
CA ILE A 128 -12.44 7.70 0.78
C ILE A 128 -11.02 8.22 0.81
N ALA A 129 -10.02 7.36 0.64
CA ALA A 129 -8.61 7.76 0.60
C ALA A 129 -7.75 6.75 -0.16
N LEU A 130 -6.72 7.26 -0.83
CA LEU A 130 -5.64 6.51 -1.47
C LEU A 130 -4.30 6.85 -0.80
N ALA A 131 -3.39 5.90 -0.84
CA ALA A 131 -1.96 6.10 -0.59
C ALA A 131 -1.15 5.43 -1.70
N ASP A 132 -0.04 6.06 -2.11
CA ASP A 132 0.88 5.49 -3.08
C ASP A 132 2.29 5.35 -2.51
N SER A 133 2.92 4.18 -2.72
CA SER A 133 4.31 3.95 -2.36
C SER A 133 5.06 3.55 -3.62
N LEU A 134 6.00 4.39 -4.03
CA LEU A 134 6.59 4.39 -5.36
C LEU A 134 8.11 4.22 -5.27
N TYR A 135 8.66 3.33 -6.09
CA TYR A 135 10.08 3.02 -6.07
C TYR A 135 10.64 3.02 -7.49
N PHE A 136 11.71 3.76 -7.72
CA PHE A 136 12.30 3.96 -9.05
C PHE A 136 13.81 3.77 -9.04
N GLY A 137 14.39 3.52 -10.20
CA GLY A 137 15.83 3.55 -10.41
C GLY A 137 16.44 4.91 -10.08
N SER A 138 17.77 4.98 -10.01
CA SER A 138 18.50 6.22 -9.69
C SER A 138 17.94 7.43 -10.43
N PHE A 139 17.64 8.49 -9.69
CA PHE A 139 16.93 9.68 -10.19
C PHE A 139 17.74 10.51 -11.22
N ASP A 140 19.04 10.33 -11.29
CA ASP A 140 19.94 10.95 -12.28
C ASP A 140 19.81 10.37 -13.71
N ARG A 141 18.95 9.34 -13.89
CA ARG A 141 18.72 8.70 -15.20
C ARG A 141 17.45 9.20 -15.85
N GLU A 142 17.54 9.65 -17.09
CA GLU A 142 16.38 10.13 -17.89
C GLU A 142 15.24 9.10 -17.94
N HIS A 143 15.56 7.78 -18.02
CA HIS A 143 14.53 6.75 -18.05
C HIS A 143 13.82 6.59 -16.70
N SER A 144 14.52 6.67 -15.58
CA SER A 144 13.90 6.65 -14.25
C SER A 144 13.01 7.87 -14.02
N GLN A 145 13.42 9.04 -14.51
CA GLN A 145 12.60 10.26 -14.48
C GLN A 145 11.33 10.11 -15.34
N TYR A 146 11.46 9.55 -16.55
CA TYR A 146 10.32 9.27 -17.44
C TYR A 146 9.30 8.32 -16.77
N LEU A 147 9.76 7.22 -16.16
CA LEU A 147 8.89 6.29 -15.44
C LEU A 147 8.21 6.98 -14.25
N PHE A 148 8.98 7.75 -13.48
CA PHE A 148 8.47 8.49 -12.33
C PHE A 148 7.39 9.52 -12.71
N GLU A 149 7.66 10.37 -13.70
CA GLU A 149 6.69 11.36 -14.17
C GLU A 149 5.41 10.70 -14.69
N GLY A 150 5.54 9.63 -15.51
CA GLY A 150 4.41 8.91 -16.07
C GLY A 150 3.54 8.21 -15.01
N VAL A 151 4.16 7.59 -14.01
CA VAL A 151 3.45 6.96 -12.88
C VAL A 151 2.68 8.00 -12.07
N VAL A 152 3.33 9.09 -11.68
CA VAL A 152 2.67 10.17 -10.91
C VAL A 152 1.52 10.81 -11.71
N GLU A 153 1.71 11.02 -13.02
CA GLU A 153 0.65 11.54 -13.92
C GLU A 153 -0.52 10.55 -14.01
N GLY A 154 -0.25 9.24 -14.13
CA GLY A 154 -1.27 8.19 -14.18
C GLY A 154 -2.12 8.13 -12.91
N ILE A 155 -1.48 8.08 -11.74
CA ILE A 155 -2.15 8.09 -10.42
C ILE A 155 -2.99 9.37 -10.26
N SER A 156 -2.40 10.54 -10.55
CA SER A 156 -3.11 11.82 -10.40
C SER A 156 -4.30 11.93 -11.34
N ASN A 157 -4.14 11.53 -12.61
CA ASN A 157 -5.22 11.57 -13.58
C ASN A 157 -6.40 10.69 -13.16
N TYR A 158 -6.11 9.46 -12.74
CA TYR A 158 -7.16 8.52 -12.36
C TYR A 158 -7.82 8.91 -11.04
N GLY A 159 -7.07 9.06 -9.95
CA GLY A 159 -7.56 9.41 -8.62
C GLY A 159 -8.37 10.73 -8.60
N ASN A 160 -7.81 11.79 -9.23
CA ASN A 160 -8.49 13.08 -9.33
C ASN A 160 -9.81 12.98 -10.12
N SER A 161 -9.82 12.21 -11.21
CA SER A 161 -11.01 12.07 -12.07
C SER A 161 -12.14 11.30 -11.40
N ILE A 162 -11.83 10.25 -10.64
CA ILE A 162 -12.83 9.50 -9.87
C ILE A 162 -13.27 10.23 -8.60
N GLY A 163 -12.51 11.22 -8.15
CA GLY A 163 -12.81 12.03 -6.97
C GLY A 163 -12.51 11.28 -5.66
N VAL A 164 -11.44 10.50 -5.62
CA VAL A 164 -10.89 9.88 -4.40
C VAL A 164 -9.56 10.54 -4.09
N PRO A 165 -9.36 11.11 -2.87
CA PRO A 165 -8.15 11.85 -2.55
C PRO A 165 -6.97 10.91 -2.31
N THR A 166 -5.77 11.24 -2.85
CA THR A 166 -4.51 10.61 -2.48
C THR A 166 -3.88 11.42 -1.35
N VAL A 167 -3.81 10.86 -0.15
CA VAL A 167 -3.58 11.61 1.10
C VAL A 167 -2.22 11.38 1.73
N THR A 168 -1.53 10.28 1.38
CA THR A 168 -0.21 9.92 1.88
C THR A 168 0.50 9.00 0.91
N GLY A 169 1.76 8.66 1.19
CA GLY A 169 2.57 7.75 0.39
C GLY A 169 4.06 8.00 0.58
N SER A 170 4.87 7.27 -0.16
CA SER A 170 6.33 7.40 -0.16
C SER A 170 6.90 7.36 -1.58
N VAL A 171 8.07 7.95 -1.77
CA VAL A 171 8.82 7.89 -3.04
C VAL A 171 10.29 7.66 -2.75
N GLU A 172 10.81 6.56 -3.27
CA GLU A 172 12.19 6.12 -3.05
C GLU A 172 12.91 5.87 -4.38
N PHE A 173 14.22 6.11 -4.38
CA PHE A 173 15.10 5.90 -5.53
C PHE A 173 16.27 5.00 -5.12
N HIS A 174 16.44 3.88 -5.84
CA HIS A 174 17.55 2.96 -5.61
C HIS A 174 18.01 2.37 -6.95
N GLU A 175 19.33 2.15 -7.12
CA GLU A 175 19.89 1.70 -8.41
C GLU A 175 19.32 0.34 -8.87
N ASP A 176 18.94 -0.53 -7.96
CA ASP A 176 18.41 -1.85 -8.30
C ASP A 176 16.96 -1.83 -8.82
N TYR A 177 16.25 -0.71 -8.77
CA TYR A 177 14.96 -0.54 -9.47
C TYR A 177 15.10 -0.05 -10.92
N ILE A 178 16.32 0.08 -11.45
CA ILE A 178 16.53 0.43 -12.85
C ILE A 178 15.94 -0.66 -13.73
N GLY A 179 14.93 -0.31 -14.54
CA GLY A 179 14.22 -1.24 -15.41
C GLY A 179 13.14 -2.07 -14.73
N ASN A 180 12.87 -1.84 -13.43
CA ASN A 180 11.73 -2.44 -12.72
C ASN A 180 11.23 -1.53 -11.60
N PRO A 181 10.41 -0.52 -11.89
CA PRO A 181 9.79 0.34 -10.87
C PRO A 181 8.77 -0.46 -10.07
N LEU A 182 8.55 -0.07 -8.82
CA LEU A 182 7.42 -0.57 -8.03
C LEU A 182 6.37 0.53 -7.87
N VAL A 183 5.13 0.14 -8.07
CA VAL A 183 3.96 1.00 -7.89
C VAL A 183 2.98 0.26 -6.99
N ASN A 184 2.91 0.66 -5.71
CA ASN A 184 2.02 0.06 -4.74
C ASN A 184 0.98 1.09 -4.32
N VAL A 185 -0.30 0.76 -4.47
CA VAL A 185 -1.41 1.68 -4.18
C VAL A 185 -2.33 1.04 -3.14
N ALA A 186 -2.57 1.75 -2.06
CA ALA A 186 -3.53 1.34 -1.03
C ALA A 186 -4.80 2.20 -1.09
N CYS A 187 -5.94 1.58 -0.75
CA CYS A 187 -7.23 2.25 -0.67
C CYS A 187 -7.91 2.00 0.67
N VAL A 188 -8.46 3.07 1.24
CA VAL A 188 -9.37 3.02 2.38
C VAL A 188 -10.78 3.29 1.88
N GLY A 189 -11.72 2.39 2.18
CA GLY A 189 -13.14 2.58 1.94
C GLY A 189 -13.91 2.76 3.25
N LEU A 190 -15.14 3.23 3.13
CA LEU A 190 -16.06 3.44 4.26
C LEU A 190 -17.35 2.64 4.04
N THR A 191 -17.74 1.87 5.05
CA THR A 191 -18.95 1.04 5.02
C THR A 191 -19.53 0.85 6.43
N ASN A 192 -20.53 0.02 6.57
CA ASN A 192 -21.12 -0.43 7.84
C ASN A 192 -21.69 -1.84 7.70
N GLU A 193 -22.14 -2.45 8.81
CA GLU A 193 -22.64 -3.83 8.84
C GLU A 193 -23.78 -4.08 7.83
N ASP A 194 -24.69 -3.14 7.64
CA ASP A 194 -25.87 -3.30 6.75
C ASP A 194 -25.50 -3.26 5.25
N ARG A 195 -24.32 -2.73 4.91
CA ARG A 195 -23.85 -2.54 3.54
C ARG A 195 -22.83 -3.57 3.10
N LEU A 196 -22.30 -4.39 4.01
CA LEU A 196 -21.24 -5.36 3.69
C LEU A 196 -21.67 -6.32 2.58
N VAL A 197 -20.80 -6.44 1.59
CA VAL A 197 -20.84 -7.43 0.50
C VAL A 197 -19.56 -8.26 0.58
N THR A 198 -19.61 -9.53 0.23
CA THR A 198 -18.44 -10.42 0.20
C THR A 198 -18.24 -11.00 -1.17
N ALA A 199 -17.04 -11.51 -1.44
CA ALA A 199 -16.71 -12.18 -2.71
C ALA A 199 -17.11 -13.65 -2.72
N GLU A 200 -18.18 -14.03 -2.03
CA GLU A 200 -18.68 -15.41 -1.90
C GLU A 200 -20.09 -15.54 -2.49
N ALA A 201 -20.29 -16.40 -3.47
CA ALA A 201 -21.62 -16.66 -4.00
C ALA A 201 -22.56 -17.22 -2.93
N GLN A 202 -23.77 -16.67 -2.83
CA GLN A 202 -24.69 -16.94 -1.74
C GLN A 202 -25.74 -18.01 -2.04
N LYS A 203 -26.13 -18.16 -3.32
CA LYS A 203 -27.29 -19.02 -3.61
C LYS A 203 -27.37 -19.53 -5.04
N ALA A 204 -27.55 -20.86 -5.18
CA ALA A 204 -27.88 -21.45 -6.48
C ALA A 204 -29.20 -20.89 -7.04
N GLY A 205 -29.20 -20.53 -8.32
CA GLY A 205 -30.32 -19.91 -9.06
C GLY A 205 -30.20 -18.38 -9.15
N ASN A 206 -29.33 -17.73 -8.39
CA ASN A 206 -28.99 -16.33 -8.60
C ASN A 206 -28.26 -16.15 -9.94
N LYS A 207 -28.25 -14.92 -10.44
CA LYS A 207 -27.67 -14.56 -11.73
C LYS A 207 -26.27 -13.96 -11.52
N LEU A 208 -25.36 -14.31 -12.43
CA LEU A 208 -24.12 -13.58 -12.59
C LEU A 208 -24.34 -12.46 -13.61
N VAL A 209 -24.12 -11.23 -13.16
CA VAL A 209 -24.39 -10.01 -13.92
C VAL A 209 -23.10 -9.20 -14.04
N LEU A 210 -22.64 -9.02 -15.28
CA LEU A 210 -21.49 -8.16 -15.59
C LEU A 210 -21.97 -6.73 -15.81
N VAL A 211 -21.46 -5.78 -15.03
CA VAL A 211 -21.76 -4.34 -15.14
C VAL A 211 -20.47 -3.56 -15.37
N GLY A 212 -20.53 -2.54 -16.19
CA GLY A 212 -19.39 -1.65 -16.46
C GLY A 212 -19.05 -1.56 -17.95
N ASN A 213 -17.77 -1.34 -18.26
CA ASN A 213 -17.27 -1.21 -19.62
C ASN A 213 -17.42 -2.50 -20.44
N ALA A 214 -17.47 -2.34 -21.75
CA ALA A 214 -17.52 -3.49 -22.66
C ALA A 214 -16.13 -4.14 -22.76
N THR A 215 -16.11 -5.50 -22.75
CA THR A 215 -14.89 -6.30 -22.83
C THR A 215 -14.14 -6.05 -24.14
N GLY A 216 -12.86 -5.71 -24.05
CA GLY A 216 -11.93 -5.53 -25.17
C GLY A 216 -10.82 -6.58 -25.19
N ARG A 217 -9.71 -6.28 -25.88
CA ARG A 217 -8.51 -7.13 -25.97
C ARG A 217 -7.31 -6.56 -25.19
N ASP A 218 -7.56 -5.73 -24.21
CA ASP A 218 -6.57 -5.15 -23.30
C ASP A 218 -6.33 -6.06 -22.10
N GLY A 219 -5.10 -6.05 -21.58
CA GLY A 219 -4.69 -6.86 -20.44
C GLY A 219 -4.71 -8.38 -20.71
N LEU A 220 -4.54 -8.82 -21.95
CA LEU A 220 -4.55 -10.25 -22.27
C LEU A 220 -3.28 -10.93 -21.73
N GLY A 221 -3.45 -11.82 -20.74
CA GLY A 221 -2.36 -12.56 -20.10
C GLY A 221 -1.55 -11.71 -19.11
N GLY A 222 -2.11 -10.64 -18.56
CA GLY A 222 -1.48 -9.78 -17.59
C GLY A 222 -0.94 -10.54 -16.37
N ALA A 223 -1.72 -11.44 -15.80
CA ALA A 223 -1.30 -12.27 -14.67
C ALA A 223 -0.08 -13.17 -14.98
N SER A 224 -0.02 -13.74 -16.18
CA SER A 224 1.15 -14.51 -16.61
C SER A 224 2.37 -13.62 -16.86
N PHE A 225 2.20 -12.45 -17.45
CA PHE A 225 3.24 -11.45 -17.65
C PHE A 225 3.82 -10.96 -16.31
N ALA A 226 2.99 -10.70 -15.32
CA ALA A 226 3.42 -10.30 -13.98
C ALA A 226 4.15 -11.41 -13.18
N SER A 227 4.25 -12.62 -13.74
CA SER A 227 4.93 -13.78 -13.14
C SER A 227 6.24 -14.16 -13.86
N GLU A 228 6.78 -13.26 -14.68
CA GLU A 228 8.03 -13.46 -15.44
C GLU A 228 8.99 -12.30 -15.21
N ASP A 229 10.31 -12.57 -15.31
CA ASP A 229 11.33 -11.50 -15.26
C ASP A 229 11.15 -10.52 -16.43
N LEU A 230 11.31 -9.23 -16.20
CA LEU A 230 11.15 -8.20 -17.24
C LEU A 230 12.28 -8.29 -18.30
N ALA A 231 11.89 -8.43 -19.56
CA ALA A 231 12.80 -8.43 -20.70
C ALA A 231 13.21 -6.99 -21.10
N GLU A 232 14.38 -6.84 -21.73
CA GLU A 232 14.87 -5.53 -22.20
C GLU A 232 13.95 -4.86 -23.25
N ASP A 233 13.11 -5.62 -23.94
CA ASP A 233 12.19 -5.16 -24.98
C ASP A 233 10.70 -5.20 -24.55
N ALA A 234 10.43 -5.40 -23.25
CA ALA A 234 9.10 -5.49 -22.66
C ALA A 234 8.20 -4.27 -23.02
N GLU A 235 8.73 -3.05 -23.04
CA GLU A 235 8.01 -1.84 -23.46
C GLU A 235 7.35 -1.94 -24.85
N THR A 236 7.86 -2.80 -25.70
CA THR A 236 7.40 -2.94 -27.10
C THR A 236 6.61 -4.23 -27.32
N GLU A 237 7.07 -5.35 -26.74
CA GLU A 237 6.50 -6.67 -26.98
C GLU A 237 5.34 -6.99 -26.05
N ASP A 238 5.38 -6.51 -24.80
CA ASP A 238 4.37 -6.80 -23.77
C ASP A 238 3.28 -5.74 -23.63
N ARG A 239 3.30 -4.69 -24.45
CA ARG A 239 2.26 -3.66 -24.47
C ARG A 239 0.81 -4.19 -24.55
N PRO A 240 0.50 -5.30 -25.24
CA PRO A 240 -0.86 -5.90 -25.24
C PRO A 240 -1.29 -6.47 -23.88
N ALA A 241 -0.35 -6.76 -22.97
CA ALA A 241 -0.64 -7.22 -21.60
C ALA A 241 -0.97 -6.07 -20.64
N VAL A 242 -0.70 -4.80 -21.05
CA VAL A 242 -1.05 -3.63 -20.25
C VAL A 242 -2.54 -3.32 -20.36
N GLN A 243 -3.13 -3.03 -19.24
CA GLN A 243 -4.50 -2.57 -19.13
C GLN A 243 -4.59 -1.07 -19.50
N VAL A 244 -5.77 -0.61 -19.90
CA VAL A 244 -6.03 0.81 -20.24
C VAL A 244 -7.15 1.32 -19.34
N GLY A 245 -6.88 2.38 -18.59
CA GLY A 245 -7.83 2.96 -17.64
C GLY A 245 -8.80 3.96 -18.30
N ASP A 246 -10.07 3.92 -17.86
CA ASP A 246 -11.10 4.91 -18.18
C ASP A 246 -11.71 5.47 -16.87
N PRO A 247 -11.06 6.46 -16.24
CA PRO A 247 -11.52 6.98 -14.96
C PRO A 247 -12.91 7.63 -15.01
N TYR A 248 -13.40 8.02 -16.19
CA TYR A 248 -14.77 8.48 -16.32
C TYR A 248 -15.78 7.34 -16.11
N SER A 249 -15.56 6.21 -16.76
CA SER A 249 -16.38 5.02 -16.56
C SER A 249 -16.28 4.47 -15.14
N GLU A 250 -15.08 4.50 -14.54
CA GLU A 250 -14.89 4.13 -13.14
C GLU A 250 -15.71 5.01 -12.18
N LYS A 251 -15.71 6.34 -12.40
CA LYS A 251 -16.55 7.24 -11.61
C LYS A 251 -18.02 6.89 -11.71
N LEU A 252 -18.52 6.59 -12.89
CA LEU A 252 -19.91 6.17 -13.09
C LEU A 252 -20.19 4.83 -12.40
N LEU A 253 -19.23 3.90 -12.44
CA LEU A 253 -19.35 2.60 -11.79
C LEU A 253 -19.38 2.73 -10.26
N ILE A 254 -18.55 3.59 -9.66
CA ILE A 254 -18.59 3.91 -8.22
C ILE A 254 -19.98 4.41 -7.82
N GLU A 255 -20.53 5.39 -8.54
CA GLU A 255 -21.85 5.96 -8.24
C GLU A 255 -23.01 4.95 -8.45
N ALA A 256 -22.89 4.07 -9.46
CA ALA A 256 -23.85 3.02 -9.69
C ALA A 256 -23.79 1.96 -8.58
N ASN A 257 -22.58 1.55 -8.17
CA ASN A 257 -22.37 0.60 -7.08
C ASN A 257 -22.99 1.08 -5.77
N GLU A 258 -22.84 2.37 -5.43
CA GLU A 258 -23.47 2.96 -4.26
C GLU A 258 -25.00 2.77 -4.27
N VAL A 259 -25.65 3.02 -5.40
CA VAL A 259 -27.11 2.83 -5.52
C VAL A 259 -27.47 1.34 -5.43
N LEU A 260 -26.66 0.43 -6.02
CA LEU A 260 -26.89 -1.01 -5.97
C LEU A 260 -26.80 -1.55 -4.54
N VAL A 261 -25.81 -1.10 -3.78
CA VAL A 261 -25.58 -1.47 -2.36
C VAL A 261 -26.69 -0.88 -1.49
N ASP A 262 -27.02 0.41 -1.63
CA ASP A 262 -28.05 1.07 -0.85
C ASP A 262 -29.46 0.46 -1.05
N GLU A 263 -29.77 -0.02 -2.26
CA GLU A 263 -31.02 -0.73 -2.55
C GLU A 263 -30.94 -2.22 -2.20
N ASN A 264 -29.80 -2.72 -1.66
CA ASN A 264 -29.56 -4.12 -1.29
C ASN A 264 -29.84 -5.11 -2.44
N LEU A 265 -29.34 -4.80 -3.65
CA LEU A 265 -29.57 -5.58 -4.86
C LEU A 265 -28.46 -6.59 -5.15
N ILE A 266 -27.29 -6.43 -4.50
CA ILE A 266 -26.10 -7.27 -4.68
C ILE A 266 -26.07 -8.32 -3.57
N GLN A 267 -25.86 -9.58 -3.93
CA GLN A 267 -25.69 -10.68 -2.98
C GLN A 267 -24.23 -11.01 -2.72
N SER A 268 -23.40 -10.91 -3.75
CA SER A 268 -21.94 -10.96 -3.72
C SER A 268 -21.36 -10.20 -4.91
N ALA A 269 -20.11 -9.79 -4.80
CA ALA A 269 -19.43 -9.00 -5.84
C ALA A 269 -17.97 -9.38 -5.94
N ARG A 270 -17.41 -9.20 -7.14
CA ARG A 270 -15.98 -9.24 -7.39
C ARG A 270 -15.62 -8.34 -8.55
N ASP A 271 -14.45 -7.69 -8.46
CA ASP A 271 -13.89 -6.95 -9.58
C ASP A 271 -13.38 -7.90 -10.69
N LEU A 272 -13.03 -7.39 -11.84
CA LEU A 272 -12.39 -8.13 -12.91
C LEU A 272 -10.94 -7.67 -13.07
N GLY A 273 -10.10 -8.01 -12.09
CA GLY A 273 -8.66 -7.82 -12.09
C GLY A 273 -7.92 -8.92 -12.83
N ALA A 274 -6.92 -9.53 -12.19
CA ALA A 274 -6.11 -10.61 -12.75
C ALA A 274 -6.94 -11.80 -13.25
N ALA A 275 -6.56 -12.38 -14.41
CA ALA A 275 -7.28 -13.43 -15.11
C ALA A 275 -8.74 -13.05 -15.55
N GLY A 276 -9.12 -11.79 -15.48
CA GLY A 276 -10.33 -11.21 -16.04
C GLY A 276 -11.63 -11.88 -15.56
N LEU A 277 -12.59 -12.08 -16.49
CA LEU A 277 -13.88 -12.70 -16.17
C LEU A 277 -13.73 -14.13 -15.65
N GLY A 278 -12.74 -14.86 -16.19
CA GLY A 278 -12.48 -16.24 -15.80
C GLY A 278 -12.09 -16.38 -14.35
N GLY A 279 -11.18 -15.50 -13.87
CA GLY A 279 -10.79 -15.38 -12.48
C GLY A 279 -11.96 -14.96 -11.60
N ALA A 280 -12.47 -13.75 -11.81
CA ALA A 280 -13.53 -13.17 -10.99
C ALA A 280 -14.73 -14.11 -10.79
N SER A 281 -15.27 -14.71 -11.86
CA SER A 281 -16.47 -15.52 -11.77
C SER A 281 -16.23 -16.94 -11.21
N SER A 282 -15.05 -17.53 -11.44
CA SER A 282 -14.73 -18.85 -10.88
C SER A 282 -14.43 -18.80 -9.39
N GLU A 283 -13.68 -17.81 -8.95
CA GLU A 283 -13.33 -17.61 -7.54
C GLU A 283 -14.56 -17.24 -6.70
N LEU A 284 -15.43 -16.35 -7.22
CA LEU A 284 -16.67 -15.97 -6.54
C LEU A 284 -17.56 -17.20 -6.25
N VAL A 285 -17.71 -18.11 -7.20
CA VAL A 285 -18.53 -19.31 -6.98
C VAL A 285 -17.79 -20.38 -6.18
N ALA A 286 -16.47 -20.52 -6.34
CA ALA A 286 -15.66 -21.46 -5.55
C ALA A 286 -15.72 -21.15 -4.05
N LYS A 287 -15.53 -19.90 -3.66
CA LYS A 287 -15.62 -19.48 -2.26
C LYS A 287 -16.99 -19.75 -1.63
N GLY A 288 -18.06 -19.56 -2.39
CA GLY A 288 -19.42 -19.87 -1.95
C GLY A 288 -19.76 -21.36 -1.94
N GLY A 289 -18.87 -22.25 -2.41
CA GLY A 289 -19.12 -23.68 -2.53
C GLY A 289 -20.09 -24.04 -3.64
N PHE A 290 -20.18 -23.20 -4.68
CA PHE A 290 -21.05 -23.38 -5.85
C PHE A 290 -20.21 -23.52 -7.13
N GLY A 291 -20.89 -23.84 -8.22
CA GLY A 291 -20.41 -23.70 -9.60
C GLY A 291 -21.22 -22.66 -10.36
N ALA A 292 -20.97 -22.57 -11.65
CA ALA A 292 -21.69 -21.65 -12.54
C ALA A 292 -22.00 -22.28 -13.91
N GLU A 293 -22.98 -21.72 -14.60
CA GLU A 293 -23.18 -21.92 -16.02
C GLU A 293 -23.18 -20.58 -16.74
N ILE A 294 -22.12 -20.28 -17.49
CA ILE A 294 -21.87 -19.00 -18.15
C ILE A 294 -21.93 -19.16 -19.65
N ASP A 295 -22.68 -18.30 -20.33
CA ASP A 295 -22.73 -18.19 -21.81
C ASP A 295 -21.91 -16.93 -22.22
N LEU A 296 -20.69 -17.16 -22.69
CA LEU A 296 -19.76 -16.12 -23.08
C LEU A 296 -20.27 -15.24 -24.23
N ASN A 297 -21.19 -15.71 -25.03
CA ASN A 297 -21.83 -14.91 -26.08
C ASN A 297 -22.70 -13.78 -25.53
N ARG A 298 -23.05 -13.81 -24.24
CA ARG A 298 -23.84 -12.76 -23.58
C ARG A 298 -22.99 -11.62 -23.00
N VAL A 299 -21.69 -11.83 -22.89
CA VAL A 299 -20.76 -10.79 -22.44
C VAL A 299 -20.78 -9.64 -23.45
N HIS A 300 -21.01 -8.41 -22.99
CA HIS A 300 -20.97 -7.25 -23.87
C HIS A 300 -19.51 -6.90 -24.24
N GLN A 301 -19.29 -6.74 -25.55
CA GLN A 301 -17.96 -6.60 -26.15
C GLN A 301 -17.86 -5.30 -26.92
N ARG A 302 -16.71 -4.62 -26.85
CA ARG A 302 -16.43 -3.42 -27.65
C ARG A 302 -15.75 -3.74 -28.98
N GLU A 303 -15.24 -4.98 -29.14
CA GLU A 303 -14.54 -5.41 -30.34
C GLU A 303 -15.26 -6.59 -31.02
N PRO A 304 -15.32 -6.62 -32.34
CA PRO A 304 -15.97 -7.73 -33.05
C PRO A 304 -15.10 -8.98 -33.09
N ASN A 305 -15.77 -10.14 -33.18
CA ASN A 305 -15.14 -11.45 -33.38
C ASN A 305 -14.15 -11.85 -32.27
N MET A 306 -14.42 -11.49 -31.02
CA MET A 306 -13.69 -12.03 -29.88
C MET A 306 -13.96 -13.52 -29.74
N ASN A 307 -12.92 -14.29 -29.41
CA ASN A 307 -13.04 -15.72 -29.12
C ASN A 307 -13.24 -15.96 -27.62
N ALA A 308 -13.46 -17.21 -27.22
CA ALA A 308 -13.72 -17.58 -25.83
C ALA A 308 -12.58 -17.19 -24.87
N LEU A 309 -11.31 -17.37 -25.30
CA LEU A 309 -10.14 -17.04 -24.52
C LEU A 309 -10.04 -15.53 -24.28
N GLU A 310 -10.20 -14.74 -25.34
CA GLU A 310 -10.15 -13.28 -25.24
C GLU A 310 -11.25 -12.74 -24.30
N ILE A 311 -12.45 -13.34 -24.28
CA ILE A 311 -13.56 -12.93 -23.41
C ILE A 311 -13.30 -13.32 -21.95
N LEU A 312 -12.73 -14.50 -21.70
CA LEU A 312 -12.45 -14.99 -20.35
C LEU A 312 -11.28 -14.25 -19.68
N LEU A 313 -10.24 -13.96 -20.46
CA LEU A 313 -8.93 -13.53 -19.92
C LEU A 313 -8.61 -12.06 -20.15
N ALA A 314 -9.44 -11.31 -20.89
CA ALA A 314 -9.24 -9.87 -21.00
C ALA A 314 -9.41 -9.21 -19.62
N GLU A 315 -8.45 -8.41 -19.24
CA GLU A 315 -8.46 -7.63 -18.00
C GLU A 315 -8.91 -6.18 -18.27
N SER A 316 -9.87 -6.03 -19.21
CA SER A 316 -10.49 -4.72 -19.47
C SER A 316 -11.05 -4.15 -18.18
N GLN A 317 -10.64 -2.94 -17.88
CA GLN A 317 -10.91 -2.26 -16.61
C GLN A 317 -12.37 -1.78 -16.50
N GLU A 318 -12.73 -1.25 -15.35
CA GLU A 318 -14.05 -0.65 -15.02
C GLU A 318 -15.21 -1.65 -15.21
N ARG A 319 -15.03 -2.88 -14.69
CA ARG A 319 -16.04 -3.94 -14.74
C ARG A 319 -16.18 -4.63 -13.39
N MET A 320 -17.41 -4.96 -13.03
CA MET A 320 -17.76 -5.74 -11.83
C MET A 320 -18.61 -6.94 -12.20
N CYS A 321 -18.36 -8.09 -11.56
CA CYS A 321 -19.20 -9.27 -11.60
C CYS A 321 -20.03 -9.35 -10.32
N TYR A 322 -21.34 -9.19 -10.45
CA TYR A 322 -22.28 -9.24 -9.33
C TYR A 322 -23.09 -10.53 -9.34
N GLU A 323 -23.30 -11.12 -8.16
CA GLU A 323 -24.38 -12.07 -7.94
C GLU A 323 -25.65 -11.29 -7.57
N VAL A 324 -26.73 -11.53 -8.33
CA VAL A 324 -28.00 -10.80 -8.21
C VAL A 324 -29.16 -11.79 -8.14
N ALA A 325 -30.13 -11.55 -7.25
CA ALA A 325 -31.34 -12.35 -7.21
C ALA A 325 -32.16 -12.18 -8.52
N PRO A 326 -32.80 -13.23 -9.04
CA PRO A 326 -33.48 -13.18 -10.34
C PRO A 326 -34.53 -12.06 -10.45
N ASP A 327 -35.21 -11.73 -9.35
CA ASP A 327 -36.25 -10.70 -9.29
C ASP A 327 -35.67 -9.28 -9.35
N ASP A 328 -34.39 -9.08 -9.00
CA ASP A 328 -33.72 -7.78 -8.91
C ASP A 328 -32.95 -7.41 -10.19
N VAL A 329 -32.70 -8.36 -11.10
CA VAL A 329 -31.94 -8.14 -12.34
C VAL A 329 -32.45 -6.96 -13.17
N ALA A 330 -33.77 -6.80 -13.26
CA ALA A 330 -34.35 -5.70 -14.03
C ALA A 330 -34.01 -4.34 -13.40
N ARG A 331 -33.96 -4.27 -12.07
CA ARG A 331 -33.60 -3.04 -11.35
C ARG A 331 -32.11 -2.73 -11.49
N VAL A 332 -31.25 -3.75 -11.42
CA VAL A 332 -29.81 -3.59 -11.69
C VAL A 332 -29.57 -3.02 -13.10
N ALA A 333 -30.26 -3.57 -14.12
CA ALA A 333 -30.15 -3.08 -15.48
C ALA A 333 -30.64 -1.63 -15.65
N GLU A 334 -31.71 -1.22 -14.94
CA GLU A 334 -32.19 0.17 -14.93
C GLU A 334 -31.17 1.13 -14.30
N ILE A 335 -30.46 0.70 -13.24
CA ILE A 335 -29.43 1.50 -12.59
C ILE A 335 -28.22 1.62 -13.53
N ALA A 336 -27.75 0.53 -14.11
CA ALA A 336 -26.66 0.56 -15.07
C ALA A 336 -26.95 1.50 -16.27
N ASP A 337 -28.15 1.41 -16.86
CA ASP A 337 -28.59 2.31 -17.95
C ASP A 337 -28.62 3.78 -17.51
N ARG A 338 -29.05 4.06 -16.28
CA ARG A 338 -29.05 5.43 -15.72
C ARG A 338 -27.64 6.05 -15.68
N PHE A 339 -26.62 5.23 -15.43
CA PHE A 339 -25.22 5.64 -15.36
C PHE A 339 -24.44 5.41 -16.65
N ASP A 340 -25.12 5.09 -17.78
CA ASP A 340 -24.52 4.83 -19.09
C ASP A 340 -23.50 3.67 -19.07
N LEU A 341 -23.74 2.66 -18.23
CA LEU A 341 -22.91 1.46 -18.08
C LEU A 341 -23.54 0.26 -18.82
N GLY A 342 -22.67 -0.60 -19.37
CA GLY A 342 -23.07 -1.91 -19.88
C GLY A 342 -23.62 -2.78 -18.74
N CYS A 343 -24.61 -3.64 -19.07
CA CYS A 343 -25.17 -4.62 -18.15
C CYS A 343 -25.55 -5.89 -18.89
N SER A 344 -24.98 -7.02 -18.50
CA SER A 344 -25.24 -8.32 -19.13
C SER A 344 -25.44 -9.42 -18.10
N VAL A 345 -26.56 -10.14 -18.19
CA VAL A 345 -26.75 -11.39 -17.45
C VAL A 345 -25.98 -12.48 -18.19
N ILE A 346 -24.80 -12.83 -17.67
CA ILE A 346 -23.87 -13.75 -18.34
C ILE A 346 -24.09 -15.21 -17.97
N GLY A 347 -24.70 -15.50 -16.80
CA GLY A 347 -24.87 -16.85 -16.33
C GLY A 347 -25.71 -17.00 -15.08
N ASP A 348 -25.67 -18.18 -14.52
CA ASP A 348 -26.40 -18.62 -13.33
C ASP A 348 -25.43 -19.29 -12.33
N VAL A 349 -25.54 -18.93 -11.04
CA VAL A 349 -24.94 -19.70 -9.94
C VAL A 349 -25.68 -21.03 -9.81
N ARG A 350 -24.96 -22.16 -9.72
CA ARG A 350 -25.56 -23.49 -9.61
C ARG A 350 -24.71 -24.45 -8.77
N GLU A 351 -25.25 -25.58 -8.43
CA GLU A 351 -24.49 -26.69 -7.87
C GLU A 351 -23.60 -27.35 -8.94
N GLY A 352 -22.42 -27.83 -8.58
CA GLY A 352 -21.50 -28.61 -9.44
C GLY A 352 -20.43 -27.76 -10.09
N ASN A 353 -20.02 -28.10 -11.30
CA ASN A 353 -18.87 -27.52 -11.96
C ASN A 353 -19.07 -26.05 -12.39
N TYR A 354 -17.95 -25.35 -12.55
CA TYR A 354 -17.85 -24.11 -13.30
C TYR A 354 -17.82 -24.43 -14.79
N VAL A 355 -18.87 -24.03 -15.51
CA VAL A 355 -19.06 -24.37 -16.94
C VAL A 355 -19.22 -23.10 -17.75
N CYS A 356 -18.37 -22.94 -18.78
CA CYS A 356 -18.50 -21.88 -19.77
C CYS A 356 -18.83 -22.47 -21.15
N THR A 357 -19.77 -21.82 -21.86
CA THR A 357 -20.13 -22.15 -23.23
C THR A 357 -19.85 -20.99 -24.17
N PHE A 358 -19.43 -21.30 -25.40
CA PHE A 358 -19.22 -20.33 -26.47
C PHE A 358 -19.68 -20.95 -27.82
N ASP A 359 -20.52 -20.25 -28.58
CA ASP A 359 -21.14 -20.71 -29.82
C ASP A 359 -21.87 -22.08 -29.71
N GLY A 360 -22.36 -22.35 -28.47
CA GLY A 360 -23.08 -23.57 -28.14
C GLY A 360 -22.18 -24.78 -27.86
N GLU A 361 -20.87 -24.59 -27.79
CA GLU A 361 -19.89 -25.60 -27.38
C GLU A 361 -19.41 -25.30 -25.94
N THR A 362 -19.21 -26.35 -25.15
CA THR A 362 -18.61 -26.24 -23.83
C THR A 362 -17.10 -26.00 -23.98
N VAL A 363 -16.59 -24.87 -23.48
CA VAL A 363 -15.17 -24.48 -23.55
C VAL A 363 -14.46 -24.65 -22.22
N VAL A 364 -15.19 -24.60 -21.10
CA VAL A 364 -14.71 -24.89 -19.75
C VAL A 364 -15.70 -25.77 -19.02
N ASP A 365 -15.24 -26.82 -18.35
CA ASP A 365 -16.04 -27.71 -17.49
C ASP A 365 -15.10 -28.29 -16.41
N VAL A 366 -14.96 -27.58 -15.29
CA VAL A 366 -13.99 -27.88 -14.21
C VAL A 366 -14.64 -27.70 -12.83
N ASP A 367 -14.10 -28.41 -11.83
CA ASP A 367 -14.43 -28.17 -10.44
C ASP A 367 -13.93 -26.78 -10.04
N PRO A 368 -14.78 -25.89 -9.50
CA PRO A 368 -14.39 -24.50 -9.21
C PRO A 368 -13.35 -24.39 -8.10
N GLU A 369 -13.39 -25.24 -7.07
CA GLU A 369 -12.41 -25.23 -5.98
C GLU A 369 -11.03 -25.69 -6.49
N PHE A 370 -11.00 -26.72 -7.33
CA PHE A 370 -9.75 -27.17 -7.95
C PHE A 370 -9.16 -26.11 -8.89
N LEU A 371 -10.02 -25.39 -9.64
CA LEU A 371 -9.57 -24.32 -10.53
C LEU A 371 -8.94 -23.16 -9.75
N ALA A 372 -9.60 -22.72 -8.67
CA ALA A 372 -9.18 -21.55 -7.89
C ALA A 372 -8.03 -21.87 -6.91
N GLU A 373 -8.11 -23.02 -6.21
CA GLU A 373 -7.23 -23.33 -5.07
C GLU A 373 -6.30 -24.53 -5.29
N GLY A 374 -6.40 -25.20 -6.45
CA GLY A 374 -5.68 -26.44 -6.73
C GLY A 374 -4.20 -26.29 -7.10
N ALA A 375 -3.68 -25.06 -7.19
CA ALA A 375 -2.29 -24.80 -7.56
C ALA A 375 -1.31 -25.42 -6.55
N PRO A 376 -0.31 -26.21 -7.00
CA PRO A 376 0.69 -26.75 -6.09
C PRO A 376 1.64 -25.64 -5.62
N MET A 377 1.97 -25.65 -4.32
CA MET A 377 2.94 -24.72 -3.73
C MET A 377 4.37 -25.11 -4.09
N ASN A 378 5.23 -24.11 -4.25
CA ASN A 378 6.65 -24.31 -4.48
C ASN A 378 7.38 -24.61 -3.16
N ASP A 379 8.41 -25.47 -3.24
CA ASP A 379 9.32 -25.78 -2.13
C ASP A 379 10.71 -25.30 -2.58
N LEU A 380 11.09 -24.09 -2.16
CA LEU A 380 12.28 -23.39 -2.64
C LEU A 380 13.36 -23.32 -1.56
N ASP A 381 14.61 -23.42 -1.99
CA ASP A 381 15.77 -23.23 -1.12
C ASP A 381 15.96 -21.73 -0.81
N ALA A 382 16.25 -21.39 0.46
CA ALA A 382 16.54 -20.04 0.92
C ALA A 382 17.95 -19.98 1.52
N ILE A 383 18.68 -18.90 1.24
CA ILE A 383 19.98 -18.59 1.85
C ILE A 383 19.77 -17.36 2.75
N GLU A 384 20.04 -17.53 4.05
CA GLU A 384 19.90 -16.45 5.02
C GLU A 384 20.87 -15.29 4.72
N PRO A 385 20.39 -14.04 4.68
CA PRO A 385 21.24 -12.87 4.41
C PRO A 385 22.25 -12.62 5.53
N GLU A 386 23.43 -12.13 5.19
CA GLU A 386 24.48 -11.75 6.14
C GLU A 386 24.63 -10.22 6.16
N GLN A 387 24.69 -9.61 7.36
CA GLN A 387 24.97 -8.18 7.50
C GLN A 387 26.44 -7.86 7.27
N ALA A 388 26.72 -6.63 6.82
CA ALA A 388 28.07 -6.17 6.56
C ALA A 388 28.84 -5.81 7.84
N ASP A 389 30.17 -5.94 7.78
CA ASP A 389 31.08 -5.42 8.82
C ASP A 389 31.15 -3.88 8.75
N ARG A 390 31.48 -3.26 9.89
CA ARG A 390 31.61 -1.81 10.01
C ARG A 390 32.85 -1.28 9.31
N ASP A 391 32.65 -0.42 8.30
CA ASP A 391 33.67 0.36 7.60
C ASP A 391 33.14 1.75 7.26
N LEU A 392 33.26 2.70 8.21
CA LEU A 392 32.69 4.04 8.07
C LEU A 392 33.64 4.99 7.33
N PRO A 393 33.11 5.81 6.40
CA PRO A 393 33.88 6.85 5.73
C PRO A 393 34.24 8.00 6.69
N GLU A 394 35.36 8.66 6.43
CA GLU A 394 35.63 9.98 7.01
C GLU A 394 34.89 11.04 6.19
N VAL A 395 34.02 11.84 6.81
CA VAL A 395 33.21 12.85 6.15
C VAL A 395 33.41 14.23 6.75
N ASP A 396 33.31 15.28 5.95
CA ASP A 396 33.15 16.65 6.38
C ASP A 396 31.71 16.89 6.82
N LEU A 397 31.46 17.57 7.92
CA LEU A 397 30.12 17.73 8.48
C LEU A 397 29.17 18.45 7.53
N ALA A 398 29.60 19.60 6.96
CA ALA A 398 28.75 20.38 6.07
C ALA A 398 28.46 19.62 4.77
N GLU A 399 29.49 19.01 4.16
CA GLU A 399 29.36 18.22 2.94
C GLU A 399 28.43 16.99 3.15
N ALA A 400 28.51 16.34 4.32
CA ALA A 400 27.64 15.20 4.65
C ALA A 400 26.17 15.63 4.81
N ILE A 401 25.91 16.73 5.55
CA ILE A 401 24.56 17.27 5.71
C ILE A 401 23.97 17.67 4.35
N GLU A 402 24.70 18.47 3.57
CA GLU A 402 24.22 18.91 2.26
C GLU A 402 23.97 17.74 1.33
N SER A 403 24.84 16.72 1.31
CA SER A 403 24.69 15.54 0.48
C SER A 403 23.46 14.70 0.86
N VAL A 404 23.18 14.54 2.15
CA VAL A 404 22.03 13.77 2.64
C VAL A 404 20.73 14.55 2.45
N VAL A 405 20.68 15.82 2.83
CA VAL A 405 19.49 16.69 2.73
C VAL A 405 19.09 16.93 1.27
N SER A 406 20.06 16.93 0.33
CA SER A 406 19.79 17.06 -1.13
C SER A 406 19.66 15.72 -1.86
N SER A 407 19.57 14.60 -1.15
CA SER A 407 19.28 13.33 -1.80
C SER A 407 17.83 13.28 -2.34
N PRO A 408 17.58 12.69 -3.50
CA PRO A 408 16.20 12.44 -3.97
C PRO A 408 15.33 11.72 -2.96
N ASN A 409 15.91 10.83 -2.12
CA ASN A 409 15.19 10.08 -1.09
C ASN A 409 14.71 10.94 0.07
N THR A 410 15.49 11.94 0.48
CA THR A 410 15.16 12.87 1.56
C THR A 410 14.65 14.23 1.06
N ALA A 411 14.64 14.44 -0.27
CA ALA A 411 14.13 15.66 -0.89
C ALA A 411 12.62 15.83 -0.65
N SER A 412 12.13 17.05 -0.78
CA SER A 412 10.71 17.36 -0.69
C SER A 412 9.91 16.62 -1.76
N LYS A 413 8.91 15.84 -1.35
CA LYS A 413 7.99 15.14 -2.25
C LYS A 413 6.83 16.03 -2.73
N ARG A 414 6.91 17.35 -2.49
CA ARG A 414 5.86 18.31 -2.86
C ARG A 414 5.54 18.28 -4.35
N TRP A 415 6.54 18.01 -5.22
CA TRP A 415 6.32 17.88 -6.65
C TRP A 415 5.31 16.75 -6.97
N VAL A 416 5.30 15.66 -6.20
CA VAL A 416 4.37 14.55 -6.32
C VAL A 416 2.99 14.95 -5.82
N TYR A 417 2.85 15.17 -4.50
CA TYR A 417 1.54 15.32 -3.87
C TYR A 417 0.80 16.61 -4.30
N ARG A 418 1.46 17.63 -4.86
CA ARG A 418 0.77 18.79 -5.44
C ARG A 418 -0.04 18.47 -6.71
N GLN A 419 0.19 17.30 -7.33
CA GLN A 419 -0.54 16.84 -8.51
C GLN A 419 -1.82 16.09 -8.13
N TYR A 420 -1.89 15.62 -6.90
CA TYR A 420 -3.01 14.87 -6.36
C TYR A 420 -4.05 15.81 -5.73
N ASP A 421 -5.33 15.51 -5.95
CA ASP A 421 -6.38 16.06 -5.11
C ASP A 421 -6.35 15.33 -3.76
N HIS A 422 -6.13 16.04 -2.70
CA HIS A 422 -6.11 15.52 -1.34
C HIS A 422 -7.21 16.13 -0.45
N GLU A 423 -8.15 16.87 -1.03
CA GLU A 423 -9.24 17.54 -0.30
C GLU A 423 -10.65 17.10 -0.73
N VAL A 424 -10.79 16.41 -1.86
CA VAL A 424 -12.09 15.93 -2.33
C VAL A 424 -12.75 15.02 -1.27
N GLY A 425 -14.06 15.11 -1.13
CA GLY A 425 -14.78 14.46 -0.02
C GLY A 425 -14.71 15.21 1.31
N VAL A 426 -13.83 16.23 1.45
CA VAL A 426 -13.69 17.13 2.61
C VAL A 426 -13.45 16.37 3.93
N ARG A 427 -12.68 15.26 3.88
CA ARG A 427 -12.34 14.43 5.05
C ARG A 427 -10.90 14.61 5.54
N THR A 428 -10.01 15.13 4.71
CA THR A 428 -8.59 15.26 5.02
C THR A 428 -8.35 16.43 5.97
N ALA A 429 -8.10 16.14 7.23
CA ALA A 429 -7.83 17.11 8.28
C ALA A 429 -6.35 17.48 8.32
N LEU A 430 -5.45 16.50 8.22
CA LEU A 430 -4.01 16.70 8.03
C LEU A 430 -3.62 16.21 6.64
N LYS A 431 -3.00 17.10 5.85
CA LYS A 431 -2.71 16.91 4.44
C LYS A 431 -1.33 16.29 4.22
N PRO A 432 -1.03 15.79 2.99
CA PRO A 432 0.33 15.33 2.64
C PRO A 432 1.41 16.37 2.92
N GLY A 433 2.59 15.89 3.30
CA GLY A 433 3.76 16.70 3.67
C GLY A 433 3.99 16.78 5.18
N ASP A 434 3.31 15.96 5.93
CA ASP A 434 3.53 15.69 7.36
C ASP A 434 3.73 14.17 7.54
N ASP A 435 4.04 13.65 8.74
CA ASP A 435 4.42 12.25 8.98
C ASP A 435 3.31 11.26 8.59
N ALA A 436 2.05 11.60 8.86
CA ALA A 436 0.88 10.83 8.43
C ALA A 436 -0.26 11.76 8.04
N ALA A 437 -1.15 11.30 7.16
CA ALA A 437 -2.43 11.98 6.92
C ALA A 437 -3.42 11.69 8.06
N ILE A 438 -4.33 12.63 8.33
CA ILE A 438 -5.48 12.39 9.24
C ILE A 438 -6.78 12.58 8.45
N MET A 439 -7.60 11.53 8.42
CA MET A 439 -8.93 11.53 7.81
C MET A 439 -10.03 11.60 8.87
N ALA A 440 -11.06 12.38 8.61
CA ALA A 440 -12.21 12.51 9.50
C ALA A 440 -13.24 11.39 9.25
N ILE A 441 -13.41 10.48 10.21
CA ILE A 441 -14.48 9.48 10.21
C ILE A 441 -15.64 10.06 11.04
N ARG A 442 -16.44 10.90 10.41
CA ARG A 442 -17.53 11.66 11.05
C ARG A 442 -18.67 10.77 11.52
N GLU A 443 -18.89 9.66 10.85
CA GLU A 443 -19.90 8.66 11.09
C GLU A 443 -19.85 8.12 12.53
N THR A 444 -18.66 8.05 13.11
CA THR A 444 -18.46 7.60 14.50
C THR A 444 -18.97 8.57 15.55
N SER A 445 -19.21 9.84 15.22
CA SER A 445 -19.82 10.84 16.13
C SER A 445 -21.34 10.67 16.30
N GLY A 446 -21.97 9.84 15.47
CA GLY A 446 -23.42 9.71 15.36
C GLY A 446 -24.11 10.85 14.56
N ASP A 447 -23.32 11.78 14.03
CA ASP A 447 -23.75 12.86 13.13
C ASP A 447 -22.77 12.93 11.93
N PRO A 448 -23.12 12.37 10.76
CA PRO A 448 -22.25 12.39 9.58
C PRO A 448 -21.90 13.80 9.07
N ASP A 449 -22.71 14.79 9.45
CA ASP A 449 -22.47 16.20 9.11
C ASP A 449 -21.64 16.93 10.19
N ASP A 450 -21.08 16.20 11.17
CA ASP A 450 -20.28 16.80 12.25
C ASP A 450 -19.05 17.53 11.69
N THR A 451 -18.99 18.82 12.03
CA THR A 451 -17.85 19.70 11.72
C THR A 451 -17.11 20.14 12.97
N THR A 452 -17.49 19.61 14.14
CA THR A 452 -16.93 20.02 15.44
C THR A 452 -15.67 19.26 15.84
N GLY A 453 -15.31 18.21 15.09
CA GLY A 453 -14.17 17.33 15.40
C GLY A 453 -14.49 16.28 16.47
N ALA A 454 -15.78 15.93 16.65
CA ALA A 454 -16.21 14.96 17.65
C ALA A 454 -16.10 13.48 17.20
N GLY A 455 -15.77 13.21 15.93
CA GLY A 455 -15.59 11.87 15.40
C GLY A 455 -14.19 11.30 15.65
N THR A 456 -13.93 10.11 15.12
CA THR A 456 -12.62 9.45 15.15
C THR A 456 -11.77 9.94 14.00
N GLY A 457 -10.54 10.38 14.28
CA GLY A 457 -9.51 10.63 13.30
C GLY A 457 -8.85 9.31 12.88
N LEU A 458 -8.79 9.05 11.59
CA LEU A 458 -8.06 7.93 11.01
C LEU A 458 -6.72 8.43 10.47
N ALA A 459 -5.63 8.07 11.15
CA ALA A 459 -4.28 8.32 10.64
C ALA A 459 -3.93 7.30 9.57
N PHE A 460 -3.18 7.71 8.54
CA PHE A 460 -2.76 6.83 7.46
C PHE A 460 -1.31 7.13 7.07
N SER A 461 -0.46 6.09 7.10
CA SER A 461 0.94 6.11 6.67
C SER A 461 1.22 4.92 5.76
N SER A 462 2.06 5.09 4.74
CA SER A 462 2.42 4.01 3.80
C SER A 462 3.83 4.21 3.26
N GLY A 463 4.65 3.15 3.30
CA GLY A 463 5.99 3.17 2.73
C GLY A 463 6.86 1.98 3.13
N ALA A 464 8.06 1.95 2.55
CA ALA A 464 9.22 1.15 2.93
C ALA A 464 10.49 1.88 2.53
N VAL A 465 11.62 1.57 3.17
CA VAL A 465 12.93 2.15 2.87
C VAL A 465 13.86 1.07 2.29
N PRO A 466 14.11 1.07 0.98
CA PRO A 466 14.89 0.02 0.31
C PRO A 466 16.32 -0.13 0.83
N ASN A 467 16.95 0.97 1.22
CA ASN A 467 18.30 0.95 1.79
C ASN A 467 18.37 0.09 3.06
N TRP A 468 17.32 0.11 3.89
CA TRP A 468 17.25 -0.68 5.13
C TRP A 468 17.19 -2.16 4.85
N THR A 469 16.31 -2.57 3.94
CA THR A 469 16.11 -3.98 3.58
C THR A 469 17.21 -4.54 2.69
N THR A 470 17.93 -3.69 1.96
CA THR A 470 19.18 -4.05 1.28
C THR A 470 20.30 -4.36 2.29
N ALA A 471 20.44 -3.55 3.33
CA ALA A 471 21.48 -3.72 4.34
C ALA A 471 21.18 -4.90 5.28
N ALA A 472 19.94 -5.09 5.68
CA ALA A 472 19.50 -6.12 6.62
C ALA A 472 18.00 -6.43 6.38
N PRO A 473 17.63 -7.41 5.56
CA PRO A 473 16.24 -7.66 5.18
C PRO A 473 15.29 -7.87 6.36
N TYR A 474 15.69 -8.66 7.37
CA TYR A 474 14.86 -8.94 8.54
C TYR A 474 14.69 -7.71 9.43
N GLU A 475 15.79 -7.10 9.89
CA GLU A 475 15.76 -5.91 10.76
C GLU A 475 15.22 -4.69 10.02
N GLY A 476 15.52 -4.55 8.72
CA GLY A 476 14.99 -3.50 7.86
C GLY A 476 13.47 -3.58 7.71
N ALA A 477 12.90 -4.78 7.59
CA ALA A 477 11.46 -4.97 7.55
C ALA A 477 10.79 -4.66 8.91
N GLN A 478 11.44 -5.04 10.02
CA GLN A 478 10.99 -4.61 11.35
C GLN A 478 11.00 -3.07 11.46
N ALA A 479 12.03 -2.43 10.93
CA ALA A 479 12.15 -0.98 10.92
C ALA A 479 11.03 -0.32 10.10
N VAL A 480 10.64 -0.89 8.96
CA VAL A 480 9.50 -0.41 8.14
C VAL A 480 8.20 -0.41 8.92
N ALA A 481 7.90 -1.47 9.66
CA ALA A 481 6.68 -1.51 10.49
C ALA A 481 6.71 -0.48 11.63
N LEU A 482 7.85 -0.36 12.30
CA LEU A 482 8.03 0.60 13.38
C LEU A 482 7.99 2.05 12.88
N GLU A 483 8.50 2.31 11.70
CA GLU A 483 8.47 3.63 11.03
C GLU A 483 7.03 4.08 10.78
N ASN A 484 6.23 3.23 10.12
CA ASN A 484 4.81 3.54 9.88
C ASN A 484 4.03 3.76 11.19
N ALA A 485 4.33 3.00 12.23
CA ALA A 485 3.74 3.19 13.55
C ALA A 485 4.20 4.49 14.23
N THR A 486 5.47 4.88 14.04
CA THR A 486 6.03 6.14 14.57
C THR A 486 5.38 7.35 13.92
N ASN A 487 5.21 7.32 12.58
CA ASN A 487 4.53 8.36 11.81
C ASN A 487 3.11 8.61 12.33
N ILE A 488 2.35 7.54 12.53
CA ILE A 488 1.00 7.59 13.09
C ILE A 488 1.01 8.16 14.52
N ALA A 489 1.93 7.68 15.36
CA ALA A 489 2.03 8.08 16.77
C ALA A 489 2.50 9.52 16.93
N ALA A 490 3.39 10.03 16.08
CA ALA A 490 3.81 11.42 16.05
C ALA A 490 2.63 12.39 15.83
N LYS A 491 1.55 11.91 15.17
CA LYS A 491 0.30 12.67 14.99
C LYS A 491 -0.76 12.35 16.05
N GLY A 492 -0.39 11.64 17.09
CA GLY A 492 -1.22 11.35 18.27
C GLY A 492 -2.23 10.22 18.06
N ALA A 493 -2.08 9.41 17.02
CA ALA A 493 -2.92 8.25 16.76
C ALA A 493 -2.23 6.95 17.23
N LEU A 494 -3.02 5.92 17.53
CA LEU A 494 -2.53 4.58 17.85
C LEU A 494 -2.77 3.64 16.68
N PRO A 495 -1.80 2.79 16.30
CA PRO A 495 -1.99 1.77 15.26
C PRO A 495 -3.25 0.94 15.49
N LEU A 496 -4.01 0.69 14.42
CA LEU A 496 -5.23 -0.11 14.42
C LEU A 496 -5.04 -1.42 13.65
N THR A 497 -4.53 -1.31 12.44
CA THR A 497 -4.30 -2.43 11.53
C THR A 497 -3.40 -2.01 10.36
N ALA A 498 -2.90 -3.00 9.62
CA ALA A 498 -2.10 -2.76 8.41
C ALA A 498 -2.44 -3.76 7.29
N VAL A 499 -2.05 -3.40 6.07
CA VAL A 499 -1.92 -4.30 4.92
C VAL A 499 -0.53 -4.17 4.34
N ASP A 500 0.00 -5.25 3.79
CA ASP A 500 1.33 -5.29 3.20
C ASP A 500 1.30 -5.43 1.68
N CYS A 501 2.35 -4.93 1.02
CA CYS A 501 2.65 -5.25 -0.35
C CYS A 501 4.10 -5.71 -0.44
N LEU A 502 4.27 -7.04 -0.53
CA LEU A 502 5.57 -7.68 -0.47
C LEU A 502 6.14 -7.84 -1.88
N ASN A 503 7.20 -7.10 -2.17
CA ASN A 503 7.83 -7.12 -3.49
C ASN A 503 9.21 -7.81 -3.38
N GLY A 504 9.46 -8.75 -4.28
CA GLY A 504 10.74 -9.48 -4.35
C GLY A 504 11.14 -9.82 -5.78
N GLY A 505 12.41 -10.11 -5.97
CA GLY A 505 12.94 -10.62 -7.23
C GLY A 505 12.52 -12.07 -7.49
N ASN A 506 13.22 -12.72 -8.42
CA ASN A 506 12.95 -14.08 -8.83
C ASN A 506 13.17 -15.08 -7.68
N PRO A 507 12.13 -15.75 -7.18
CA PRO A 507 12.20 -16.63 -6.01
C PRO A 507 12.96 -17.93 -6.28
N GLU A 508 13.23 -18.28 -7.53
CA GLU A 508 14.05 -19.45 -7.88
C GLU A 508 15.54 -19.27 -7.56
N LYS A 509 15.95 -18.04 -7.20
CA LYS A 509 17.29 -17.70 -6.74
C LYS A 509 17.34 -17.78 -5.20
N PRO A 510 18.11 -18.73 -4.59
CA PRO A 510 18.05 -18.98 -3.15
C PRO A 510 18.44 -17.79 -2.26
N ASP A 511 19.32 -16.92 -2.71
CA ASP A 511 19.71 -15.68 -2.03
C ASP A 511 18.61 -14.62 -2.09
N VAL A 512 17.95 -14.47 -3.24
CA VAL A 512 16.81 -13.57 -3.43
C VAL A 512 15.62 -14.04 -2.59
N TYR A 513 15.32 -15.35 -2.64
CA TYR A 513 14.23 -15.92 -1.83
C TYR A 513 14.51 -15.86 -0.32
N GLY A 514 15.79 -16.00 0.08
CA GLY A 514 16.21 -15.80 1.48
C GLY A 514 15.97 -14.38 1.97
N GLY A 515 16.28 -13.38 1.16
CA GLY A 515 15.95 -11.98 1.44
C GLY A 515 14.44 -11.73 1.54
N PHE A 516 13.65 -12.33 0.63
CA PHE A 516 12.20 -12.24 0.66
C PHE A 516 11.59 -12.90 1.92
N THR A 517 12.05 -14.10 2.28
CA THR A 517 11.61 -14.77 3.53
C THR A 517 11.92 -13.91 4.75
N ALA A 518 13.13 -13.32 4.79
CA ALA A 518 13.54 -12.48 5.91
C ALA A 518 12.68 -11.22 6.08
N ILE A 519 12.24 -10.56 4.99
CA ILE A 519 11.34 -9.41 5.10
C ILE A 519 9.95 -9.82 5.58
N VAL A 520 9.44 -10.98 5.21
CA VAL A 520 8.15 -11.48 5.70
C VAL A 520 8.22 -11.71 7.21
N ASP A 521 9.23 -12.45 7.68
CA ASP A 521 9.42 -12.75 9.10
C ASP A 521 9.63 -11.48 9.93
N GLY A 522 10.48 -10.54 9.45
CA GLY A 522 10.74 -9.28 10.14
C GLY A 522 9.51 -8.40 10.27
N LEU A 523 8.74 -8.25 9.18
CA LEU A 523 7.51 -7.46 9.18
C LEU A 523 6.47 -8.05 10.13
N ALA A 524 6.27 -9.38 10.06
CA ALA A 524 5.33 -10.11 10.93
C ALA A 524 5.69 -9.96 12.41
N ASP A 525 6.95 -10.16 12.78
CA ASP A 525 7.41 -10.06 14.17
C ASP A 525 7.20 -8.65 14.75
N MET A 526 7.48 -7.59 13.98
CA MET A 526 7.30 -6.22 14.47
C MET A 526 5.81 -5.84 14.53
N CYS A 527 4.99 -6.20 13.54
CA CYS A 527 3.54 -5.96 13.58
C CYS A 527 2.90 -6.66 14.78
N ALA A 528 3.33 -7.90 15.08
CA ALA A 528 2.89 -8.62 16.30
C ALA A 528 3.36 -7.91 17.58
N ALA A 529 4.61 -7.43 17.65
CA ALA A 529 5.13 -6.68 18.79
C ALA A 529 4.39 -5.35 19.01
N LEU A 530 3.85 -4.75 17.96
CA LEU A 530 3.03 -3.54 18.00
C LEU A 530 1.53 -3.82 18.25
N SER A 531 1.11 -5.10 18.33
CA SER A 531 -0.30 -5.53 18.37
C SER A 531 -1.13 -4.97 17.20
N THR A 532 -0.51 -4.89 16.04
CA THR A 532 -1.12 -4.36 14.82
C THR A 532 -1.32 -5.51 13.83
N PRO A 533 -2.53 -6.10 13.71
CA PRO A 533 -2.76 -7.22 12.81
C PRO A 533 -2.59 -6.78 11.35
N VAL A 534 -1.96 -7.65 10.55
CA VAL A 534 -1.88 -7.50 9.09
C VAL A 534 -3.06 -8.26 8.49
N VAL A 535 -4.05 -7.51 8.00
CA VAL A 535 -5.38 -8.05 7.67
C VAL A 535 -5.57 -8.36 6.20
N GLY A 536 -4.57 -8.11 5.38
CA GLY A 536 -4.57 -8.40 3.95
C GLY A 536 -3.27 -7.93 3.32
N GLY A 537 -3.12 -8.14 2.03
CA GLY A 537 -1.94 -7.69 1.31
C GLY A 537 -1.85 -8.25 -0.10
N ASN A 538 -0.76 -7.91 -0.77
CA ASN A 538 -0.43 -8.36 -2.11
C ASN A 538 1.02 -8.83 -2.17
N VAL A 539 1.33 -9.79 -3.00
CA VAL A 539 2.70 -10.25 -3.26
C VAL A 539 3.02 -10.10 -4.74
N SER A 540 4.16 -9.45 -5.03
CA SER A 540 4.74 -9.35 -6.36
C SER A 540 6.14 -9.92 -6.35
N LEU A 541 6.34 -11.04 -7.03
CA LEU A 541 7.63 -11.69 -7.25
C LEU A 541 8.05 -11.59 -8.71
N TYR A 542 9.26 -12.09 -9.04
CA TYR A 542 9.86 -11.97 -10.37
C TYR A 542 10.15 -10.51 -10.79
N ASN A 543 10.32 -9.62 -9.81
CA ASN A 543 10.76 -8.25 -10.10
C ASN A 543 12.29 -8.21 -10.35
N ASP A 544 12.72 -8.92 -11.38
CA ASP A 544 14.08 -8.92 -11.90
C ASP A 544 14.12 -8.19 -13.25
N SER A 545 15.21 -7.52 -13.51
CA SER A 545 15.49 -6.89 -14.81
C SER A 545 16.89 -7.28 -15.30
N ALA A 546 17.34 -6.70 -16.42
CA ALA A 546 18.69 -6.87 -16.90
C ALA A 546 19.79 -6.42 -15.90
N THR A 547 19.45 -5.58 -14.93
CA THR A 547 20.36 -5.11 -13.87
C THR A 547 20.40 -6.04 -12.65
N GLY A 548 19.47 -6.96 -12.54
CA GLY A 548 19.36 -7.91 -11.42
C GLY A 548 18.00 -7.84 -10.70
N PRO A 549 17.89 -8.52 -9.55
CA PRO A 549 16.70 -8.45 -8.71
C PRO A 549 16.60 -7.09 -8.00
N ILE A 550 15.37 -6.68 -7.71
CA ILE A 550 15.11 -5.54 -6.82
C ILE A 550 15.51 -5.85 -5.38
N PRO A 551 15.73 -4.85 -4.52
CA PRO A 551 15.76 -5.04 -3.07
C PRO A 551 14.45 -5.69 -2.59
N PRO A 552 14.48 -6.61 -1.62
CA PRO A 552 13.25 -7.11 -1.03
C PRO A 552 12.51 -5.94 -0.35
N THR A 553 11.31 -5.61 -0.82
CA THR A 553 10.62 -4.36 -0.47
C THR A 553 9.26 -4.66 0.17
N PRO A 554 9.17 -4.64 1.52
CA PRO A 554 7.94 -4.88 2.27
C PRO A 554 7.17 -3.57 2.48
N THR A 555 6.52 -3.05 1.44
CA THR A 555 5.66 -1.87 1.60
C THR A 555 4.55 -2.17 2.59
N LEU A 556 4.40 -1.33 3.61
CA LEU A 556 3.34 -1.43 4.61
C LEU A 556 2.45 -0.20 4.54
N ALA A 557 1.14 -0.41 4.45
CA ALA A 557 0.14 0.63 4.60
C ALA A 557 -0.58 0.42 5.93
N MET A 558 -0.37 1.33 6.88
CA MET A 558 -0.87 1.24 8.24
C MET A 558 -1.87 2.34 8.53
N VAL A 559 -2.98 1.98 9.15
CA VAL A 559 -3.95 2.94 9.68
C VAL A 559 -3.95 2.91 11.20
N GLY A 560 -4.18 4.08 11.79
CA GLY A 560 -4.31 4.25 13.24
C GLY A 560 -5.48 5.16 13.59
N THR A 561 -5.85 5.21 14.86
CA THR A 561 -7.00 5.98 15.33
C THR A 561 -6.67 6.92 16.46
N LYS A 562 -7.38 8.04 16.50
CA LYS A 562 -7.35 9.01 17.59
C LYS A 562 -8.72 9.69 17.80
N ALA A 563 -8.93 10.23 18.97
CA ALA A 563 -10.10 11.08 19.24
C ALA A 563 -9.94 12.44 18.57
N GLY A 564 -10.93 12.85 17.77
CA GLY A 564 -10.88 14.11 17.02
C GLY A 564 -9.89 14.09 15.85
N TYR A 565 -9.71 15.25 15.22
CA TYR A 565 -8.98 15.37 13.95
C TYR A 565 -7.73 16.24 14.03
N ASP A 566 -7.52 16.94 15.14
CA ASP A 566 -6.34 17.81 15.32
C ASP A 566 -5.08 17.00 15.60
N ALA A 567 -3.95 17.42 15.05
CA ALA A 567 -2.64 16.81 15.28
C ALA A 567 -1.56 17.89 15.44
N PRO A 568 -0.49 17.62 16.19
CA PRO A 568 0.65 18.54 16.23
C PRO A 568 1.32 18.57 14.85
N PRO A 569 1.68 19.77 14.33
CA PRO A 569 2.41 19.86 13.06
C PRO A 569 3.84 19.36 13.19
N ALA A 570 4.48 19.03 12.08
CA ALA A 570 5.93 18.83 12.03
C ALA A 570 6.67 20.18 12.18
N ALA A 571 6.19 21.25 11.55
CA ALA A 571 6.85 22.55 11.58
C ALA A 571 6.91 23.17 12.98
N LEU A 572 8.09 23.71 13.36
CA LEU A 572 8.31 24.40 14.65
C LEU A 572 7.41 25.61 14.84
N SER A 573 7.01 25.84 16.08
CA SER A 573 6.35 27.08 16.52
C SER A 573 7.32 28.21 16.83
N GLY A 574 8.58 27.89 17.16
CA GLY A 574 9.62 28.84 17.55
C GLY A 574 9.62 29.21 19.04
N GLU A 575 8.92 28.50 19.91
CA GLU A 575 8.71 28.89 21.32
C GLU A 575 9.18 27.84 22.35
N GLY A 576 9.42 26.56 21.95
CA GLY A 576 9.62 25.42 22.85
C GLY A 576 11.06 24.97 23.05
N GLU A 577 11.27 24.08 24.04
CA GLU A 577 12.47 23.24 24.12
C GLU A 577 12.33 22.11 23.13
N LEU A 578 13.43 21.77 22.45
CA LEU A 578 13.50 20.64 21.52
C LEU A 578 14.09 19.43 22.23
N LEU A 579 13.34 18.37 22.26
CA LEU A 579 13.72 17.07 22.78
C LEU A 579 13.76 16.03 21.67
N VAL A 580 14.70 15.10 21.73
CA VAL A 580 14.64 13.86 20.97
C VAL A 580 14.33 12.71 21.93
N VAL A 581 13.35 11.93 21.56
CA VAL A 581 12.94 10.69 22.24
C VAL A 581 13.43 9.50 21.44
N GLY A 582 13.77 8.41 22.11
CA GLY A 582 14.22 7.16 21.50
C GLY A 582 15.70 6.90 21.75
N GLN A 583 16.15 5.69 21.44
CA GLN A 583 17.55 5.31 21.61
C GLN A 583 18.42 6.08 20.61
N PRO A 584 19.53 6.71 21.06
CA PRO A 584 20.51 7.19 20.10
C PRO A 584 21.09 5.98 19.37
N GLY A 585 21.23 6.09 18.06
CA GLY A 585 21.78 5.00 17.25
C GLY A 585 23.28 4.83 17.45
N ASP A 586 23.71 3.60 17.23
CA ASP A 586 25.12 3.25 17.33
C ASP A 586 25.66 2.66 16.01
N ALA A 587 24.85 2.65 14.95
CA ALA A 587 25.16 2.09 13.66
C ALA A 587 24.49 2.88 12.52
N LEU A 588 25.05 2.76 11.31
CA LEU A 588 24.60 3.48 10.11
C LEU A 588 24.21 2.54 8.96
N GLY A 589 24.09 1.23 9.21
CA GLY A 589 23.70 0.26 8.18
C GLY A 589 22.33 0.62 7.58
N GLY A 590 22.27 0.74 6.27
CA GLY A 590 21.06 1.16 5.54
C GLY A 590 20.81 2.67 5.50
N SER A 591 21.66 3.51 6.13
CA SER A 591 21.45 4.96 6.14
C SER A 591 21.72 5.62 4.79
N GLU A 592 21.03 6.71 4.53
CA GLU A 592 21.24 7.57 3.36
C GLU A 592 22.66 8.14 3.34
N LEU A 593 23.29 8.41 4.51
CA LEU A 593 24.68 8.82 4.57
C LEU A 593 25.59 7.81 3.89
N LEU A 594 25.47 6.51 4.22
CA LEU A 594 26.29 5.47 3.59
C LEU A 594 25.94 5.27 2.11
N ALA A 595 24.69 5.38 1.73
CA ALA A 595 24.29 5.34 0.33
C ALA A 595 24.94 6.46 -0.49
N ARG A 596 25.12 7.66 0.09
CA ARG A 596 25.73 8.84 -0.57
C ARG A 596 27.25 8.87 -0.54
N THR A 597 27.87 8.38 0.53
CA THR A 597 29.31 8.52 0.77
C THR A 597 30.09 7.23 0.62
N GLY A 598 29.39 6.10 0.54
CA GLY A 598 29.98 4.75 0.56
C GLY A 598 30.32 4.29 1.98
N GLY A 599 30.81 3.08 2.09
CA GLY A 599 31.08 2.40 3.35
C GLY A 599 30.04 1.34 3.69
N SER A 600 30.15 0.76 4.87
CA SER A 600 29.23 -0.25 5.36
C SER A 600 29.13 -0.25 6.88
N ASP A 601 28.03 -0.70 7.42
CA ASP A 601 27.83 -0.92 8.85
C ASP A 601 26.75 -1.98 9.05
N ARG A 602 26.67 -2.55 10.26
CA ARG A 602 25.50 -3.33 10.67
C ARG A 602 24.27 -2.43 10.78
N PHE A 603 23.10 -3.02 10.66
CA PHE A 603 21.84 -2.30 10.93
C PHE A 603 21.75 -1.91 12.42
N PRO A 604 21.18 -0.76 12.76
CA PRO A 604 21.03 -0.32 14.15
C PRO A 604 20.07 -1.23 14.92
N ALA A 605 20.23 -1.30 16.24
CA ALA A 605 19.34 -2.07 17.11
C ALA A 605 18.01 -1.34 17.30
N LEU A 606 16.91 -2.06 17.11
CA LEU A 606 15.56 -1.54 17.32
C LEU A 606 15.16 -1.54 18.81
N PRO A 607 14.15 -0.73 19.23
CA PRO A 607 13.66 -0.68 20.61
C PRO A 607 13.17 -2.06 21.10
N GLU A 608 13.49 -2.43 22.34
CA GLU A 608 13.04 -3.69 22.95
C GLU A 608 11.53 -3.75 23.22
N ASN A 609 10.89 -2.59 23.49
CA ASN A 609 9.46 -2.46 23.77
C ASN A 609 8.81 -1.45 22.81
N PRO A 610 8.69 -1.78 21.52
CA PRO A 610 8.22 -0.83 20.51
C PRO A 610 6.78 -0.37 20.79
N ARG A 611 5.90 -1.22 21.26
CA ARG A 611 4.51 -0.89 21.56
C ARG A 611 4.39 0.21 22.63
N GLU A 612 5.03 0.04 23.79
CA GLU A 612 4.97 1.02 24.88
C GLU A 612 5.56 2.37 24.45
N LEU A 613 6.60 2.33 23.62
CA LEU A 613 7.19 3.53 23.00
C LEU A 613 6.17 4.26 22.12
N ILE A 614 5.52 3.56 21.19
CA ILE A 614 4.53 4.11 20.25
C ILE A 614 3.31 4.68 21.02
N GLU A 615 2.78 3.94 22.00
CA GLU A 615 1.68 4.40 22.85
C GLU A 615 2.05 5.67 23.62
N THR A 616 3.29 5.78 24.11
CA THR A 616 3.76 6.95 24.85
C THR A 616 3.98 8.14 23.92
N ILE A 617 4.53 7.94 22.72
CA ILE A 617 4.65 8.99 21.70
C ILE A 617 3.28 9.57 21.38
N ALA A 618 2.29 8.72 21.08
CA ALA A 618 0.93 9.18 20.77
C ALA A 618 0.28 9.95 21.92
N ALA A 619 0.48 9.49 23.16
CA ALA A 619 -0.05 10.17 24.34
C ALA A 619 0.60 11.55 24.58
N VAL A 620 1.90 11.70 24.31
CA VAL A 620 2.62 12.97 24.43
C VAL A 620 2.26 13.91 23.28
N ALA A 621 2.12 13.41 22.07
CA ALA A 621 1.70 14.18 20.89
C ALA A 621 0.31 14.85 21.08
N ASN A 622 -0.58 14.24 21.85
CA ASN A 622 -1.90 14.79 22.15
C ASN A 622 -1.95 15.79 23.32
N ARG A 623 -0.81 16.20 23.91
CA ARG A 623 -0.79 17.15 25.02
C ARG A 623 -0.84 18.59 24.50
N GLU A 624 -1.54 19.48 25.21
CA GLU A 624 -1.55 20.92 24.90
C GLU A 624 -0.16 21.58 24.97
N SER A 625 0.76 20.99 25.73
CA SER A 625 2.14 21.48 25.85
C SER A 625 3.04 21.08 24.68
N THR A 626 2.62 20.12 23.85
CA THR A 626 3.34 19.70 22.65
C THR A 626 2.98 20.63 21.49
N LEU A 627 3.98 21.35 20.98
CA LEU A 627 3.81 22.36 19.95
C LEU A 627 4.04 21.81 18.54
N ALA A 628 5.03 20.91 18.41
CA ALA A 628 5.32 20.19 17.18
C ALA A 628 5.87 18.80 17.50
N THR A 629 5.67 17.86 16.59
CA THR A 629 6.27 16.52 16.62
C THR A 629 6.65 16.11 15.21
N HIS A 630 7.80 15.45 15.09
CA HIS A 630 8.25 14.90 13.82
C HIS A 630 9.10 13.65 14.07
N ASP A 631 8.90 12.62 13.28
CA ASP A 631 9.68 11.39 13.35
C ASP A 631 11.16 11.62 12.98
N VAL A 632 12.00 10.67 13.35
CA VAL A 632 13.41 10.64 12.93
C VAL A 632 13.63 9.31 12.21
N SER A 633 13.69 9.37 10.89
CA SER A 633 13.86 8.22 10.02
C SER A 633 14.89 8.51 8.91
N HIS A 634 14.48 8.58 7.68
CA HIS A 634 15.32 8.72 6.50
C HIS A 634 16.22 9.97 6.56
N GLY A 635 17.54 9.76 6.54
CA GLY A 635 18.54 10.83 6.72
C GLY A 635 18.79 11.25 8.17
N GLY A 636 18.11 10.61 9.15
CA GLY A 636 18.29 10.82 10.58
C GLY A 636 17.93 12.23 11.06
N LEU A 637 18.47 12.64 12.19
CA LEU A 637 18.26 13.98 12.77
C LEU A 637 18.65 15.12 11.81
N ALA A 638 19.59 14.89 10.89
CA ALA A 638 20.01 15.93 9.93
C ALA A 638 18.84 16.36 9.04
N VAL A 639 18.05 15.40 8.55
CA VAL A 639 16.89 15.66 7.70
C VAL A 639 15.71 16.14 8.55
N SER A 640 15.38 15.43 9.64
CA SER A 640 14.25 15.82 10.49
C SER A 640 14.38 17.27 10.98
N LEU A 641 15.57 17.70 11.44
CA LEU A 641 15.81 19.09 11.87
C LEU A 641 15.69 20.09 10.71
N ALA A 642 16.09 19.70 9.50
CA ALA A 642 15.93 20.54 8.31
C ALA A 642 14.45 20.70 7.92
N GLU A 643 13.63 19.66 8.10
CA GLU A 643 12.19 19.68 7.82
C GLU A 643 11.37 20.53 8.79
N LEU A 644 11.83 20.59 10.05
CA LEU A 644 11.14 21.31 11.12
C LEU A 644 11.17 22.83 10.96
N ILE A 645 12.24 23.41 10.37
CA ILE A 645 12.40 24.88 10.31
C ILE A 645 11.52 25.52 9.22
N THR A 646 11.10 26.75 9.49
CA THR A 646 10.33 27.57 8.54
C THR A 646 10.95 28.97 8.45
N SER A 647 10.43 29.83 7.57
CA SER A 647 10.86 31.24 7.52
C SER A 647 10.65 32.01 8.82
N ASP A 648 9.75 31.54 9.68
CA ASP A 648 9.32 32.22 10.91
C ASP A 648 9.77 31.48 12.18
N ALA A 649 10.33 30.27 12.06
CA ALA A 649 10.80 29.45 13.17
C ALA A 649 12.10 28.73 12.80
N GLY A 650 13.10 28.86 13.67
CA GLY A 650 14.43 28.24 13.61
C GLY A 650 14.75 27.46 14.88
N ALA A 651 15.99 26.98 14.99
CA ALA A 651 16.43 26.23 16.15
C ALA A 651 17.94 26.36 16.38
N GLU A 652 18.35 26.42 17.67
CA GLU A 652 19.72 26.21 18.10
C GLU A 652 19.83 24.85 18.78
N VAL A 653 20.56 23.91 18.15
CA VAL A 653 20.59 22.48 18.54
C VAL A 653 22.02 21.95 18.61
N SER A 654 22.23 20.93 19.44
CA SER A 654 23.49 20.21 19.58
C SER A 654 23.27 18.71 19.59
N VAL A 655 24.07 17.96 18.80
CA VAL A 655 24.03 16.49 18.66
C VAL A 655 25.43 15.94 19.01
N ASP A 656 25.48 14.77 19.63
CA ASP A 656 26.69 14.17 20.20
C ASP A 656 27.62 13.47 19.20
N GLY A 657 27.44 13.64 17.91
CA GLY A 657 28.34 13.08 16.88
C GLY A 657 27.66 12.74 15.56
N ILE A 658 28.48 12.44 14.56
CA ILE A 658 28.01 12.14 13.20
C ILE A 658 27.11 10.89 13.16
N VAL A 659 27.42 9.85 13.94
CA VAL A 659 26.59 8.64 13.98
C VAL A 659 25.19 8.96 14.52
N ASP A 660 25.07 9.71 15.62
CA ASP A 660 23.78 10.09 16.18
C ASP A 660 22.99 11.05 15.27
N LEU A 661 23.71 11.89 14.51
CA LEU A 661 23.09 12.82 13.55
C LEU A 661 22.43 12.10 12.35
N PHE A 662 23.08 11.04 11.83
CA PHE A 662 22.64 10.35 10.62
C PHE A 662 22.10 8.94 10.86
N ASP A 663 21.98 8.53 12.13
CA ASP A 663 21.31 7.28 12.47
C ASP A 663 19.82 7.35 12.13
N GLU A 664 19.33 6.30 11.44
CA GLU A 664 17.97 6.21 10.93
C GLU A 664 17.12 5.17 11.71
N THR A 665 17.47 4.91 12.97
CA THR A 665 16.68 3.99 13.81
C THR A 665 15.28 4.54 14.01
N PRO A 666 14.20 3.87 13.52
CA PRO A 666 12.83 4.32 13.73
C PRO A 666 12.39 4.18 15.20
N GLY A 667 11.28 4.83 15.55
CA GLY A 667 10.84 4.98 16.94
C GLY A 667 11.46 6.16 17.64
N ARG A 668 12.25 6.99 16.93
CA ARG A 668 12.75 8.28 17.42
C ARG A 668 11.81 9.40 16.94
N VAL A 669 11.57 10.38 17.82
CA VAL A 669 10.79 11.59 17.46
C VAL A 669 11.43 12.82 18.04
N VAL A 670 11.41 13.93 17.28
CA VAL A 670 11.71 15.28 17.78
C VAL A 670 10.40 15.89 18.28
N ILE A 671 10.43 16.45 19.48
CA ILE A 671 9.27 17.07 20.12
C ILE A 671 9.62 18.50 20.51
N GLU A 672 8.88 19.49 20.01
CA GLU A 672 8.88 20.85 20.54
C GLU A 672 7.84 20.96 21.65
N THR A 673 8.24 21.39 22.84
CA THR A 673 7.33 21.44 23.99
C THR A 673 7.59 22.65 24.91
N THR A 674 6.50 23.13 25.54
CA THR A 674 6.56 24.14 26.63
C THR A 674 6.72 23.49 28.01
N ASP A 675 6.59 22.15 28.14
CA ASP A 675 6.72 21.40 29.39
C ASP A 675 7.65 20.18 29.20
N PRO A 676 8.98 20.42 29.10
CA PRO A 676 9.94 19.34 28.86
C PRO A 676 10.04 18.33 30.02
N GLU A 677 9.75 18.75 31.27
CA GLU A 677 9.75 17.82 32.40
C GLU A 677 8.59 16.82 32.31
N ALA A 678 7.40 17.23 31.87
CA ALA A 678 6.27 16.34 31.65
C ALA A 678 6.55 15.32 30.54
N VAL A 679 7.32 15.69 29.51
CA VAL A 679 7.77 14.73 28.47
C VAL A 679 8.75 13.72 29.08
N ARG A 680 9.78 14.17 29.82
CA ARG A 680 10.74 13.26 30.46
C ARG A 680 10.06 12.30 31.45
N GLU A 681 9.05 12.79 32.21
CA GLU A 681 8.30 11.95 33.14
C GLU A 681 7.48 10.90 32.41
N ALA A 682 6.91 11.23 31.25
CA ALA A 682 6.14 10.29 30.46
C ALA A 682 6.99 9.12 29.91
N PHE A 683 8.21 9.40 29.50
CA PHE A 683 9.13 8.39 28.95
C PHE A 683 10.04 7.74 30.00
N ASP A 684 9.87 8.02 31.31
CA ASP A 684 10.68 7.40 32.38
C ASP A 684 10.43 5.89 32.43
N GLY A 685 11.47 5.12 32.12
CA GLY A 685 11.41 3.67 32.01
C GLY A 685 10.95 3.13 30.65
N VAL A 686 10.54 3.99 29.72
CA VAL A 686 10.11 3.62 28.36
C VAL A 686 11.25 3.83 27.34
N ALA A 687 11.74 5.08 27.24
CA ALA A 687 12.80 5.44 26.33
C ALA A 687 13.63 6.62 26.86
N PRO A 688 14.91 6.74 26.47
CA PRO A 688 15.70 7.92 26.80
C PRO A 688 15.13 9.18 26.11
N VAL A 689 15.28 10.30 26.82
CA VAL A 689 14.91 11.63 26.31
C VAL A 689 16.11 12.54 26.44
N ALA A 690 16.64 13.02 25.34
CA ALA A 690 17.73 13.99 25.30
C ALA A 690 17.22 15.38 24.92
N SER A 691 17.84 16.43 25.49
CA SER A 691 17.62 17.82 25.06
C SER A 691 18.50 18.09 23.85
N LEU A 692 17.90 18.47 22.73
CA LEU A 692 18.62 18.93 21.56
C LEU A 692 18.96 20.43 21.68
N GLY A 693 18.07 21.23 22.27
CA GLY A 693 18.20 22.69 22.34
C GLY A 693 16.86 23.40 22.43
N SER A 694 16.70 24.49 21.71
CA SER A 694 15.46 25.28 21.72
C SER A 694 15.10 25.80 20.33
N ALA A 695 13.80 25.88 20.07
CA ALA A 695 13.26 26.61 18.95
C ALA A 695 13.31 28.12 19.20
N ASP A 696 13.35 28.91 18.13
CA ASP A 696 13.36 30.36 18.16
C ASP A 696 12.69 30.97 16.91
N ASP A 697 12.59 32.30 16.81
CA ASP A 697 11.97 33.03 15.71
C ASP A 697 12.99 33.47 14.62
N SER A 698 14.15 32.82 14.54
CA SER A 698 15.22 33.20 13.61
C SER A 698 15.03 32.73 12.18
N GLY A 699 14.29 31.66 11.96
CA GLY A 699 14.21 30.96 10.65
C GLY A 699 15.54 30.33 10.24
N VAL A 700 16.45 30.04 11.19
CA VAL A 700 17.77 29.44 10.95
C VAL A 700 17.95 28.20 11.81
N LEU A 701 18.42 27.11 11.21
CA LEU A 701 18.95 25.95 11.92
C LEU A 701 20.42 26.20 12.23
N SER A 702 20.76 26.38 13.50
CA SER A 702 22.14 26.41 14.00
C SER A 702 22.44 25.06 14.65
N LEU A 703 23.20 24.20 13.97
CA LEU A 703 23.49 22.83 14.37
C LEU A 703 24.96 22.67 14.77
N SER A 704 25.18 22.26 16.02
CA SER A 704 26.51 21.95 16.56
C SER A 704 26.68 20.44 16.73
N VAL A 705 27.74 19.86 16.12
CA VAL A 705 28.11 18.45 16.23
C VAL A 705 29.59 18.36 16.60
N ASP A 706 29.93 17.68 17.71
CA ASP A 706 31.30 17.52 18.19
C ASP A 706 32.08 18.87 18.37
N GLY A 707 31.34 19.99 18.54
CA GLY A 707 31.89 21.32 18.68
C GLY A 707 32.17 22.06 17.38
N GLU A 708 31.82 21.51 16.24
CA GLU A 708 31.70 22.18 14.95
C GLU A 708 30.27 22.67 14.76
N THR A 709 30.07 23.89 14.26
CA THR A 709 28.75 24.47 14.08
C THR A 709 28.56 24.86 12.62
N VAL A 710 27.40 24.47 12.07
CA VAL A 710 26.90 24.84 10.73
C VAL A 710 25.58 25.59 10.89
N GLU A 711 25.27 26.46 9.94
CA GLU A 711 24.03 27.25 9.95
C GLU A 711 23.38 27.19 8.57
N TYR A 712 22.08 26.89 8.55
CA TYR A 712 21.26 26.86 7.35
C TYR A 712 19.98 27.67 7.60
N ASP A 713 19.69 28.68 6.77
CA ASP A 713 18.41 29.34 6.81
C ASP A 713 17.34 28.52 6.04
N ALA A 714 16.07 28.81 6.28
CA ALA A 714 14.96 28.08 5.68
C ALA A 714 14.92 28.17 4.14
N GLU A 715 15.47 29.26 3.55
CA GLU A 715 15.60 29.40 2.10
C GLU A 715 16.62 28.40 1.53
N THR A 716 17.80 28.32 2.15
CA THR A 716 18.86 27.37 1.80
C THR A 716 18.40 25.93 1.93
N VAL A 717 17.70 25.59 3.03
CA VAL A 717 17.14 24.24 3.22
C VAL A 717 16.09 23.92 2.13
N THR A 718 15.23 24.87 1.81
CA THR A 718 14.24 24.69 0.75
C THR A 718 14.92 24.44 -0.59
N GLU A 719 15.97 25.20 -0.95
CA GLU A 719 16.74 25.01 -2.18
C GLU A 719 17.45 23.64 -2.21
N LEU A 720 18.08 23.21 -1.12
CA LEU A 720 18.72 21.90 -1.02
C LEU A 720 17.71 20.75 -1.22
N ARG A 721 16.52 20.89 -0.70
CA ARG A 721 15.47 19.85 -0.76
C ARG A 721 14.59 19.90 -2.02
N ASP A 722 14.79 20.87 -2.91
CA ASP A 722 13.99 21.02 -4.14
C ASP A 722 14.54 20.22 -5.34
N VAL A 723 15.33 19.18 -5.10
CA VAL A 723 16.04 18.40 -6.14
C VAL A 723 15.08 17.81 -7.16
N ILE A 724 13.96 17.24 -6.74
CA ILE A 724 13.00 16.60 -7.63
C ILE A 724 12.36 17.64 -8.55
N ALA A 725 11.81 18.71 -7.99
CA ALA A 725 11.13 19.72 -8.78
C ALA A 725 12.11 20.49 -9.70
N SER A 726 13.28 20.87 -9.18
CA SER A 726 14.28 21.58 -9.99
C SER A 726 14.80 20.75 -11.17
N THR A 727 14.91 19.42 -11.02
CA THR A 727 15.38 18.54 -12.10
C THR A 727 14.31 18.34 -13.18
N LEU A 728 13.04 18.16 -12.78
CA LEU A 728 11.95 17.85 -13.72
C LEU A 728 11.34 19.08 -14.38
N GLU A 729 11.53 20.29 -13.83
CA GLU A 729 10.98 21.53 -14.37
C GLU A 729 12.00 22.30 -15.26
N GLU A 730 13.27 21.83 -15.39
CA GLU A 730 14.27 22.33 -16.31
C GLU A 730 14.03 21.83 -17.76
#